data_91fc78050fe62c6f19266f43e6912450
#
_entry.id   91fc78050fe62c6f19266f43e6912450
#
_cell.length_a   1.000
_cell.length_b   1.000
_cell.length_c   1.000
_cell.angle_alpha   90.00
_cell.angle_beta   90.00
_cell.angle_gamma   90.00
#
_symmetry.space_group_name_H-M   'P 1'
#
loop_
_entity.id
_entity.type
_entity.pdbx_description
1 polymer ?
#
loop_
_entity_poly.entity_id
_entity_poly.type
_entity_poly.pdbx_seq_one_letter_code
_entity_poly.pdbx_strand_id
1 'polypeptide(L)'
;MRFNLSEWALRNRQIVLFLMLLLAVVGALSYTKLGQSEDPPFTFKAMVIQTRWPGATAQEVSRQVTERIEKKLMETGEYERIVSFSRPGESQVTFIARDSMHSNQIPDLWYQVRKKVSDIRQTLPPGIQGPFFNDEFGTTFGNIYALTGNGFDYAVLKDYADRIQIQLQRVKDVGKVDLLGLQDEKIWVELSNVKLATLGLPLAAVQQALEEQNAVSTAGFFETGSERLQLRVTGNFKTVDEIKNFPIRVGDRTFRISDVADVRRGFNDPPAPRMRFMGEDAIGLAVAMKDGGDILVLGKALEGEFSRIQKNLPAGMQLRKVSDQPAAVKTGVGEFVQVLVEALAIVLLVSFFSLGVRTGMVVALTIPLVLAMTFACMYYLGIGLHKISLGALVLALGLLVDDAIIAVEMMAIKMEQGFDRIRAASYAWTSTAFPMLTGTLITAAGFLPIATAQSGTGEYTRSIFQVVTIALLASWVAAVMFVPYLGEKLLPDLAKIHAAKHGTADGQSDPYGTPFYQRVRRLVEWCVVHRKTVIVMTLGLFIASVMLFRFVPQQFFPASNRLELMVDLKLAEGASLANTAGEVKRLEALLKDHAGIDNYVAYVGTGSPRFYLPLDQQLPAASFAQFVVLAKTIEEREVLRTWLIDTLNEQFPALRSRVTRLENGPPVGYPVQFRVTGEHIEEVRALARKVAAKVRENPHVVNVHLDWEEPSKVVYLNIDQDRARALGVSTANLAKFLQSSLTGSSVSQYREDNELIEILLRGTVHERTELSLLPSLAVPTDNGRSVALSQIATLEYGFEEGIIWHRNRLPNVTVRADIYGKEQPATLVKQIMPTLDSIRAELPDGYLLDVGGTVEDSARGQKSVNAGVPMFIVVVLTLLMVQLRSFSRTVMVFLTAPLGLIGVTLFLMVFRQPFGFVAMLGTIALSGMIMRNSVILVDQIEQDIASGLKPWQAIIEATVRRFRPIVLTALAAVLAMIPLSRSVFFGPMAVAIMGGLIVATALTLLFLPALYAAWFRVRREG
;
A
#
# COMPACT_ATOMS: atom_id res chain seq x y z
N MET A 1 4.99 -52.95 10.92
CA MET A 1 6.28 -52.28 10.58
C MET A 1 5.97 -50.79 10.52
N ARG A 2 6.56 -49.96 11.41
CA ARG A 2 6.41 -48.53 11.30
C ARG A 2 7.28 -48.05 10.10
N PHE A 3 6.68 -47.42 9.12
CA PHE A 3 7.38 -46.88 7.94
C PHE A 3 8.48 -45.89 8.38
N ASN A 4 9.73 -46.11 7.95
CA ASN A 4 10.86 -45.25 8.26
C ASN A 4 11.36 -44.64 6.94
N LEU A 5 11.09 -43.31 6.75
CA LEU A 5 11.40 -42.61 5.51
C LEU A 5 12.92 -42.48 5.29
N SER A 6 13.70 -42.32 6.36
CA SER A 6 15.17 -42.27 6.26
C SER A 6 15.76 -43.62 5.83
N GLU A 7 15.25 -44.75 6.36
CA GLU A 7 15.65 -46.09 5.93
C GLU A 7 15.22 -46.36 4.49
N TRP A 8 14.00 -45.96 4.11
CA TRP A 8 13.51 -46.06 2.74
C TRP A 8 14.44 -45.29 1.78
N ALA A 9 14.83 -44.06 2.15
CA ALA A 9 15.73 -43.21 1.36
C ALA A 9 17.10 -43.89 1.13
N LEU A 10 17.63 -44.50 2.17
CA LEU A 10 18.92 -45.22 2.08
C LEU A 10 18.84 -46.52 1.25
N ARG A 11 17.68 -47.20 1.27
CA ARG A 11 17.47 -48.39 0.43
C ARG A 11 17.25 -48.04 -1.04
N ASN A 12 16.63 -46.87 -1.33
CA ASN A 12 16.29 -46.44 -2.68
C ASN A 12 17.16 -45.24 -3.16
N ARG A 13 18.47 -45.37 -3.00
CA ARG A 13 19.48 -44.31 -3.24
C ARG A 13 19.35 -43.62 -4.60
N GLN A 14 19.11 -44.40 -5.65
CA GLN A 14 18.99 -43.89 -7.03
C GLN A 14 17.72 -42.98 -7.18
N ILE A 15 16.62 -43.38 -6.57
CA ILE A 15 15.37 -42.62 -6.58
C ILE A 15 15.57 -41.31 -5.81
N VAL A 16 16.23 -41.36 -4.65
CA VAL A 16 16.50 -40.16 -3.84
C VAL A 16 17.40 -39.17 -4.58
N LEU A 17 18.47 -39.65 -5.20
CA LEU A 17 19.36 -38.83 -6.04
C LEU A 17 18.58 -38.19 -7.21
N PHE A 18 17.77 -39.00 -7.90
CA PHE A 18 16.93 -38.50 -8.99
C PHE A 18 15.98 -37.42 -8.50
N LEU A 19 15.28 -37.62 -7.37
CA LEU A 19 14.40 -36.64 -6.78
C LEU A 19 15.12 -35.36 -6.37
N MET A 20 16.34 -35.46 -5.80
CA MET A 20 17.14 -34.27 -5.45
C MET A 20 17.48 -33.44 -6.69
N LEU A 21 17.95 -34.10 -7.75
CA LEU A 21 18.29 -33.42 -9.00
C LEU A 21 17.04 -32.83 -9.68
N LEU A 22 15.95 -33.61 -9.71
CA LEU A 22 14.68 -33.15 -10.26
C LEU A 22 14.18 -31.90 -9.52
N LEU A 23 14.14 -31.91 -8.18
CA LEU A 23 13.69 -30.80 -7.38
C LEU A 23 14.60 -29.58 -7.52
N ALA A 24 15.92 -29.77 -7.62
CA ALA A 24 16.86 -28.71 -7.88
C ALA A 24 16.60 -28.04 -9.25
N VAL A 25 16.40 -28.85 -10.31
CA VAL A 25 16.09 -28.33 -11.65
C VAL A 25 14.72 -27.65 -11.70
N VAL A 26 13.69 -28.32 -11.17
CA VAL A 26 12.33 -27.74 -11.12
C VAL A 26 12.32 -26.46 -10.31
N GLY A 27 13.02 -26.41 -9.17
CA GLY A 27 13.11 -25.19 -8.36
C GLY A 27 13.84 -24.04 -9.08
N ALA A 28 14.95 -24.32 -9.76
CA ALA A 28 15.65 -23.33 -10.57
C ALA A 28 14.80 -22.81 -11.73
N LEU A 29 14.10 -23.69 -12.43
CA LEU A 29 13.15 -23.30 -13.49
C LEU A 29 11.96 -22.51 -12.93
N SER A 30 11.46 -22.89 -11.76
CA SER A 30 10.37 -22.16 -11.08
C SER A 30 10.81 -20.75 -10.71
N TYR A 31 12.00 -20.59 -10.16
CA TYR A 31 12.56 -19.27 -9.83
C TYR A 31 12.56 -18.31 -11.03
N THR A 32 12.95 -18.81 -12.22
CA THR A 32 12.98 -18.00 -13.43
C THR A 32 11.59 -17.67 -13.99
N LYS A 33 10.55 -18.41 -13.57
CA LYS A 33 9.16 -18.21 -14.01
C LYS A 33 8.30 -17.52 -12.96
N LEU A 34 8.80 -17.30 -11.74
CA LEU A 34 8.07 -16.57 -10.72
C LEU A 34 7.90 -15.11 -11.13
N GLY A 35 6.65 -14.65 -11.16
CA GLY A 35 6.33 -13.24 -11.42
C GLY A 35 6.99 -12.35 -10.38
N GLN A 36 7.52 -11.22 -10.83
CA GLN A 36 8.18 -10.25 -9.96
C GLN A 36 7.36 -8.98 -9.87
N SER A 37 7.18 -8.48 -8.65
CA SER A 37 6.50 -7.23 -8.34
C SER A 37 7.20 -6.52 -7.16
N GLU A 38 6.91 -5.24 -6.96
CA GLU A 38 7.46 -4.51 -5.80
C GLU A 38 6.78 -4.93 -4.50
N ASP A 39 5.45 -4.88 -4.50
CA ASP A 39 4.59 -5.22 -3.38
C ASP A 39 3.76 -6.47 -3.68
N PRO A 40 3.30 -7.18 -2.64
CA PRO A 40 2.32 -8.25 -2.84
C PRO A 40 1.03 -7.67 -3.40
N PRO A 41 0.32 -8.38 -4.28
CA PRO A 41 -0.99 -7.94 -4.73
C PRO A 41 -1.94 -7.89 -3.53
N PHE A 42 -2.58 -6.75 -3.33
CA PHE A 42 -3.68 -6.64 -2.40
C PHE A 42 -4.85 -5.91 -3.05
N THR A 43 -6.05 -6.26 -2.65
CA THR A 43 -7.25 -5.70 -3.26
C THR A 43 -7.60 -4.37 -2.64
N PHE A 44 -7.68 -3.34 -3.47
CA PHE A 44 -8.15 -2.02 -3.04
C PHE A 44 -9.69 -2.06 -2.92
N LYS A 45 -10.18 -2.13 -1.68
CA LYS A 45 -11.60 -2.35 -1.38
C LYS A 45 -12.41 -1.05 -1.36
N ALA A 46 -12.18 -0.16 -2.32
CA ALA A 46 -12.85 1.12 -2.41
C ALA A 46 -13.49 1.33 -3.79
N MET A 47 -14.70 1.85 -3.80
CA MET A 47 -15.39 2.32 -5.00
C MET A 47 -15.75 3.80 -4.82
N VAL A 48 -15.45 4.60 -5.84
CA VAL A 48 -15.78 6.03 -5.86
C VAL A 48 -17.02 6.23 -6.72
N ILE A 49 -18.00 6.95 -6.19
CA ILE A 49 -19.27 7.29 -6.84
C ILE A 49 -19.35 8.80 -6.96
N GLN A 50 -19.35 9.31 -8.18
CA GLN A 50 -19.41 10.75 -8.47
C GLN A 50 -20.77 11.08 -9.07
N THR A 51 -21.39 12.16 -8.56
CA THR A 51 -22.65 12.69 -9.09
C THR A 51 -22.52 14.19 -9.24
N ARG A 52 -22.92 14.74 -10.38
CA ARG A 52 -22.90 16.18 -10.62
C ARG A 52 -24.31 16.73 -10.64
N TRP A 53 -24.49 17.84 -9.97
CA TRP A 53 -25.74 18.61 -9.96
C TRP A 53 -25.43 20.09 -10.18
N PRO A 54 -25.26 20.51 -11.45
CA PRO A 54 -24.87 21.88 -11.77
C PRO A 54 -25.83 22.91 -11.18
N GLY A 55 -25.30 23.97 -10.56
CA GLY A 55 -26.06 25.06 -9.97
C GLY A 55 -26.47 24.85 -8.52
N ALA A 56 -26.33 23.65 -7.95
CA ALA A 56 -26.65 23.41 -6.55
C ALA A 56 -25.49 23.85 -5.62
N THR A 57 -25.83 24.36 -4.45
CA THR A 57 -24.89 24.66 -3.38
C THR A 57 -24.31 23.38 -2.75
N ALA A 58 -23.20 23.49 -2.04
CA ALA A 58 -22.62 22.33 -1.32
C ALA A 58 -23.62 21.73 -0.31
N GLN A 59 -24.43 22.55 0.36
CA GLN A 59 -25.46 22.09 1.31
C GLN A 59 -26.61 21.35 0.62
N GLU A 60 -27.07 21.83 -0.53
CA GLU A 60 -28.11 21.15 -1.31
C GLU A 60 -27.61 19.82 -1.84
N VAL A 61 -26.39 19.78 -2.40
CA VAL A 61 -25.75 18.55 -2.84
C VAL A 61 -25.61 17.57 -1.68
N SER A 62 -25.16 18.03 -0.51
CA SER A 62 -25.01 17.21 0.68
C SER A 62 -26.34 16.57 1.11
N ARG A 63 -27.38 17.36 1.25
CA ARG A 63 -28.69 16.91 1.79
C ARG A 63 -29.53 16.12 0.77
N GLN A 64 -29.49 16.48 -0.50
CA GLN A 64 -30.39 15.92 -1.51
C GLN A 64 -29.79 14.85 -2.40
N VAL A 65 -28.46 14.81 -2.52
CA VAL A 65 -27.75 13.84 -3.34
C VAL A 65 -26.88 12.92 -2.49
N THR A 66 -25.91 13.49 -1.77
CA THR A 66 -24.90 12.72 -1.02
C THR A 66 -25.53 11.85 0.06
N GLU A 67 -26.38 12.44 0.92
CA GLU A 67 -27.03 11.72 2.01
C GLU A 67 -27.92 10.57 1.53
N ARG A 68 -28.62 10.74 0.41
CA ARG A 68 -29.47 9.70 -0.16
C ARG A 68 -28.63 8.51 -0.67
N ILE A 69 -27.49 8.81 -1.32
CA ILE A 69 -26.55 7.79 -1.78
C ILE A 69 -25.94 7.06 -0.58
N GLU A 70 -25.45 7.81 0.43
CA GLU A 70 -24.87 7.23 1.64
C GLU A 70 -25.85 6.31 2.37
N LYS A 71 -27.08 6.78 2.58
CA LYS A 71 -28.16 6.02 3.20
C LYS A 71 -28.37 4.69 2.48
N LYS A 72 -28.40 4.72 1.12
CA LYS A 72 -28.62 3.54 0.31
C LYS A 72 -27.43 2.57 0.34
N LEU A 73 -26.23 3.09 0.40
CA LEU A 73 -25.01 2.31 0.52
C LEU A 73 -24.89 1.60 1.88
N MET A 74 -25.33 2.22 2.97
CA MET A 74 -25.37 1.60 4.29
C MET A 74 -26.26 0.36 4.35
N GLU A 75 -27.28 0.27 3.51
CA GLU A 75 -28.15 -0.90 3.41
C GLU A 75 -27.44 -2.15 2.86
N THR A 76 -26.21 -2.04 2.34
CA THR A 76 -25.42 -3.21 1.94
C THR A 76 -24.96 -4.04 3.13
N GLY A 77 -24.74 -3.40 4.29
CA GLY A 77 -24.20 -4.01 5.49
C GLY A 77 -22.73 -4.39 5.41
N GLU A 78 -22.10 -4.31 4.25
CA GLU A 78 -20.74 -4.78 3.97
C GLU A 78 -19.71 -3.64 3.83
N TYR A 79 -19.97 -2.51 4.48
CA TYR A 79 -19.03 -1.38 4.50
C TYR A 79 -18.22 -1.33 5.81
N GLU A 80 -16.99 -0.91 5.70
CA GLU A 80 -16.16 -0.52 6.84
C GLU A 80 -16.46 0.92 7.22
N ARG A 81 -16.50 1.80 6.21
CA ARG A 81 -16.89 3.19 6.31
C ARG A 81 -17.30 3.74 4.96
N ILE A 82 -18.14 4.74 4.99
CA ILE A 82 -18.49 5.57 3.85
C ILE A 82 -17.98 6.98 4.13
N VAL A 83 -17.14 7.49 3.25
CA VAL A 83 -16.58 8.84 3.33
C VAL A 83 -17.06 9.61 2.10
N SER A 84 -17.57 10.77 2.28
CA SER A 84 -18.03 11.59 1.18
C SER A 84 -17.67 13.06 1.33
N PHE A 85 -17.65 13.76 0.22
CA PHE A 85 -17.68 15.21 0.23
C PHE A 85 -18.72 15.74 -0.76
N SER A 86 -19.23 16.93 -0.43
CA SER A 86 -20.14 17.71 -1.26
C SER A 86 -19.53 19.07 -1.52
N ARG A 87 -19.38 19.42 -2.80
CA ARG A 87 -18.98 20.75 -3.27
C ARG A 87 -20.12 21.38 -4.05
N PRO A 88 -20.10 22.69 -4.32
CA PRO A 88 -21.08 23.28 -5.23
C PRO A 88 -21.10 22.51 -6.56
N GLY A 89 -22.25 21.94 -6.89
CA GLY A 89 -22.47 21.18 -8.12
C GLY A 89 -21.91 19.76 -8.15
N GLU A 90 -21.25 19.24 -7.11
CA GLU A 90 -20.59 17.92 -7.12
C GLU A 90 -20.75 17.16 -5.81
N SER A 91 -21.16 15.92 -5.90
CA SER A 91 -21.12 14.91 -4.83
C SER A 91 -20.12 13.82 -5.17
N GLN A 92 -19.25 13.48 -4.24
CA GLN A 92 -18.42 12.29 -4.34
C GLN A 92 -18.54 11.44 -3.09
N VAL A 93 -18.91 10.18 -3.27
CA VAL A 93 -19.05 9.20 -2.19
C VAL A 93 -18.06 8.07 -2.41
N THR A 94 -17.21 7.83 -1.43
CA THR A 94 -16.26 6.71 -1.42
C THR A 94 -16.79 5.62 -0.50
N PHE A 95 -17.19 4.52 -1.08
CA PHE A 95 -17.60 3.31 -0.36
C PHE A 95 -16.37 2.46 -0.10
N ILE A 96 -16.06 2.19 1.17
CA ILE A 96 -14.95 1.33 1.59
C ILE A 96 -15.56 0.07 2.17
N ALA A 97 -15.34 -1.07 1.48
CA ALA A 97 -15.83 -2.37 1.91
C ALA A 97 -15.14 -2.85 3.19
N ARG A 98 -15.78 -3.77 3.91
CA ARG A 98 -15.21 -4.38 5.13
C ARG A 98 -13.86 -5.03 4.82
N ASP A 99 -12.91 -4.80 5.71
CA ASP A 99 -11.58 -5.38 5.62
C ASP A 99 -11.59 -6.92 5.59
N SER A 100 -12.59 -7.55 6.24
CA SER A 100 -12.75 -9.01 6.30
C SER A 100 -13.19 -9.66 4.98
N MET A 101 -13.66 -8.89 4.01
CA MET A 101 -14.08 -9.45 2.73
C MET A 101 -12.89 -9.93 1.91
N HIS A 102 -13.05 -11.08 1.27
CA HIS A 102 -12.04 -11.64 0.37
C HIS A 102 -12.11 -11.00 -1.02
N SER A 103 -10.99 -10.98 -1.73
CA SER A 103 -10.85 -10.38 -3.06
C SER A 103 -11.89 -10.90 -4.07
N ASN A 104 -12.24 -12.20 -3.99
CA ASN A 104 -13.21 -12.83 -4.87
C ASN A 104 -14.66 -12.39 -4.61
N GLN A 105 -14.97 -11.79 -3.47
CA GLN A 105 -16.30 -11.29 -3.10
C GLN A 105 -16.51 -9.83 -3.52
N ILE A 106 -15.44 -9.12 -3.81
CA ILE A 106 -15.49 -7.69 -4.12
C ILE A 106 -16.27 -7.38 -5.41
N PRO A 107 -16.12 -8.13 -6.52
CA PRO A 107 -16.93 -7.87 -7.73
C PRO A 107 -18.43 -7.97 -7.50
N ASP A 108 -18.88 -8.95 -6.70
CA ASP A 108 -20.31 -9.11 -6.36
C ASP A 108 -20.81 -7.93 -5.50
N LEU A 109 -19.98 -7.46 -4.57
CA LEU A 109 -20.31 -6.27 -3.78
C LEU A 109 -20.41 -5.03 -4.67
N TRP A 110 -19.49 -4.85 -5.62
CA TRP A 110 -19.54 -3.73 -6.57
C TRP A 110 -20.80 -3.76 -7.42
N TYR A 111 -21.22 -4.93 -7.85
CA TYR A 111 -22.50 -5.10 -8.53
C TYR A 111 -23.68 -4.67 -7.65
N GLN A 112 -23.72 -5.08 -6.38
CA GLN A 112 -24.77 -4.70 -5.44
C GLN A 112 -24.78 -3.18 -5.17
N VAL A 113 -23.61 -2.55 -5.01
CA VAL A 113 -23.48 -1.11 -4.86
C VAL A 113 -24.06 -0.38 -6.07
N ARG A 114 -23.68 -0.78 -7.29
CA ARG A 114 -24.22 -0.21 -8.53
C ARG A 114 -25.73 -0.35 -8.60
N LYS A 115 -26.26 -1.54 -8.33
CA LYS A 115 -27.69 -1.82 -8.35
C LYS A 115 -28.43 -0.92 -7.35
N LYS A 116 -28.02 -0.90 -6.08
CA LYS A 116 -28.69 -0.13 -5.04
C LYS A 116 -28.69 1.38 -5.32
N VAL A 117 -27.60 1.94 -5.82
CA VAL A 117 -27.53 3.35 -6.18
C VAL A 117 -28.36 3.63 -7.44
N SER A 118 -28.38 2.71 -8.40
CA SER A 118 -29.21 2.86 -9.59
C SER A 118 -30.72 2.84 -9.27
N ASP A 119 -31.14 2.04 -8.29
CA ASP A 119 -32.54 1.94 -7.84
C ASP A 119 -33.08 3.30 -7.33
N ILE A 120 -32.24 4.14 -6.74
CA ILE A 120 -32.65 5.45 -6.22
C ILE A 120 -32.46 6.60 -7.21
N ARG A 121 -31.93 6.35 -8.41
CA ARG A 121 -31.62 7.39 -9.41
C ARG A 121 -32.81 8.30 -9.70
N GLN A 122 -34.01 7.73 -9.81
CA GLN A 122 -35.25 8.50 -10.08
C GLN A 122 -35.70 9.35 -8.89
N THR A 123 -35.24 9.08 -7.69
CA THR A 123 -35.56 9.84 -6.49
C THR A 123 -34.60 11.01 -6.25
N LEU A 124 -33.50 11.06 -7.01
CA LEU A 124 -32.56 12.17 -6.96
C LEU A 124 -33.12 13.39 -7.69
N PRO A 125 -32.65 14.61 -7.39
CA PRO A 125 -33.11 15.83 -8.02
C PRO A 125 -33.03 15.78 -9.56
N PRO A 126 -33.92 16.46 -10.27
CA PRO A 126 -33.86 16.55 -11.72
C PRO A 126 -32.61 17.35 -12.16
N GLY A 127 -32.08 17.03 -13.32
CA GLY A 127 -30.88 17.70 -13.87
C GLY A 127 -29.55 17.17 -13.39
N ILE A 128 -29.52 16.12 -12.56
CA ILE A 128 -28.27 15.48 -12.17
C ILE A 128 -27.65 14.72 -13.33
N GLN A 129 -26.32 14.68 -13.33
CA GLN A 129 -25.50 13.86 -14.21
C GLN A 129 -24.83 12.72 -13.40
N GLY A 130 -24.97 11.49 -13.87
CA GLY A 130 -24.52 10.31 -13.13
C GLY A 130 -25.67 9.63 -12.38
N PRO A 131 -25.40 8.89 -11.30
CA PRO A 131 -24.09 8.59 -10.66
C PRO A 131 -23.11 7.84 -11.58
N PHE A 132 -21.83 8.24 -11.53
CA PHE A 132 -20.72 7.57 -12.23
C PHE A 132 -19.94 6.74 -11.22
N PHE A 133 -19.60 5.51 -11.58
CA PHE A 133 -18.93 4.56 -10.69
C PHE A 133 -17.49 4.32 -11.14
N ASN A 134 -16.54 4.44 -10.22
CA ASN A 134 -15.16 4.07 -10.43
C ASN A 134 -14.76 2.99 -9.41
N ASP A 135 -14.75 1.75 -9.86
CA ASP A 135 -14.27 0.58 -9.12
C ASP A 135 -12.82 0.20 -9.46
N GLU A 136 -12.21 0.91 -10.38
CA GLU A 136 -10.79 0.82 -10.74
C GLU A 136 -9.90 1.83 -10.00
N PHE A 137 -10.40 2.45 -8.94
CA PHE A 137 -9.67 3.44 -8.15
C PHE A 137 -8.34 2.90 -7.59
N GLY A 138 -8.22 1.58 -7.41
CA GLY A 138 -7.01 0.90 -6.97
C GLY A 138 -5.99 0.61 -8.06
N THR A 139 -6.28 0.87 -9.34
CA THR A 139 -5.37 0.56 -10.46
C THR A 139 -4.04 1.29 -10.30
N THR A 140 -2.93 0.54 -10.39
CA THR A 140 -1.58 1.08 -10.26
C THR A 140 -0.92 1.20 -11.63
N PHE A 141 -0.52 2.43 -11.98
CA PHE A 141 0.17 2.76 -13.22
C PHE A 141 1.69 2.82 -12.97
N GLY A 142 2.32 1.65 -12.88
CA GLY A 142 3.75 1.55 -12.55
C GLY A 142 4.70 2.18 -13.56
N ASN A 143 4.26 2.33 -14.81
CA ASN A 143 5.05 2.97 -15.88
C ASN A 143 4.31 4.20 -16.39
N ILE A 144 4.92 5.36 -16.26
CA ILE A 144 4.38 6.62 -16.76
C ILE A 144 5.40 7.26 -17.69
N TYR A 145 4.93 7.64 -18.84
CA TYR A 145 5.73 8.38 -19.86
C TYR A 145 5.15 9.77 -20.05
N ALA A 146 5.99 10.74 -20.29
CA ALA A 146 5.61 12.10 -20.68
C ALA A 146 5.95 12.32 -22.16
N LEU A 147 4.94 12.63 -22.95
CA LEU A 147 5.09 13.09 -24.32
C LEU A 147 5.15 14.62 -24.28
N THR A 148 6.29 15.17 -24.66
CA THR A 148 6.52 16.61 -24.79
C THR A 148 6.81 16.96 -26.23
N GLY A 149 6.47 18.17 -26.68
CA GLY A 149 6.72 18.63 -28.05
C GLY A 149 6.97 20.12 -28.10
N ASN A 150 8.23 20.51 -28.27
CA ASN A 150 8.60 21.90 -28.39
C ASN A 150 8.29 22.41 -29.80
N GLY A 151 7.41 23.42 -29.90
CA GLY A 151 6.99 24.01 -31.18
C GLY A 151 5.81 23.31 -31.85
N PHE A 152 5.21 22.28 -31.21
CA PHE A 152 4.01 21.64 -31.73
C PHE A 152 2.76 22.14 -30.99
N ASP A 153 1.64 22.24 -31.71
CA ASP A 153 0.35 22.49 -31.11
C ASP A 153 -0.09 21.29 -30.23
N TYR A 154 -0.82 21.57 -29.18
CA TYR A 154 -1.30 20.57 -28.23
C TYR A 154 -2.20 19.53 -28.92
N ALA A 155 -3.00 19.90 -29.90
CA ALA A 155 -3.81 19.01 -30.72
C ALA A 155 -2.96 17.93 -31.43
N VAL A 156 -1.84 18.33 -32.02
CA VAL A 156 -0.91 17.41 -32.67
C VAL A 156 -0.28 16.45 -31.65
N LEU A 157 0.08 16.97 -30.47
CA LEU A 157 0.56 16.12 -29.36
C LEU A 157 -0.47 15.08 -28.94
N LYS A 158 -1.75 15.46 -28.86
CA LYS A 158 -2.86 14.55 -28.54
C LYS A 158 -2.97 13.43 -29.56
N ASP A 159 -2.95 13.74 -30.86
CA ASP A 159 -3.01 12.74 -31.94
C ASP A 159 -1.87 11.71 -31.83
N TYR A 160 -0.66 12.17 -31.51
CA TYR A 160 0.47 11.28 -31.30
C TYR A 160 0.28 10.45 -30.01
N ALA A 161 -0.22 11.06 -28.93
CA ALA A 161 -0.50 10.36 -27.68
C ALA A 161 -1.54 9.24 -27.87
N ASP A 162 -2.61 9.48 -28.63
CA ASP A 162 -3.65 8.49 -28.95
C ASP A 162 -3.06 7.32 -29.76
N ARG A 163 -2.22 7.62 -30.77
CA ARG A 163 -1.52 6.58 -31.55
C ARG A 163 -0.58 5.76 -30.68
N ILE A 164 0.19 6.42 -29.81
CA ILE A 164 1.09 5.73 -28.87
C ILE A 164 0.30 4.90 -27.87
N GLN A 165 -0.84 5.38 -27.35
CA GLN A 165 -1.71 4.62 -26.48
C GLN A 165 -2.14 3.30 -27.11
N ILE A 166 -2.59 3.32 -28.38
CA ILE A 166 -2.97 2.10 -29.12
C ILE A 166 -1.79 1.15 -29.31
N GLN A 167 -0.58 1.67 -29.53
CA GLN A 167 0.63 0.84 -29.64
C GLN A 167 0.99 0.19 -28.32
N LEU A 168 0.95 0.95 -27.21
CA LEU A 168 1.24 0.45 -25.87
C LEU A 168 0.21 -0.57 -25.39
N GLN A 169 -1.08 -0.42 -25.73
CA GLN A 169 -2.12 -1.38 -25.41
C GLN A 169 -1.92 -2.76 -26.04
N ARG A 170 -1.16 -2.83 -27.15
CA ARG A 170 -0.85 -4.10 -27.82
C ARG A 170 0.37 -4.82 -27.22
N VAL A 171 1.09 -4.18 -26.34
CA VAL A 171 2.25 -4.77 -25.68
C VAL A 171 1.79 -5.87 -24.72
N LYS A 172 2.50 -6.99 -24.74
CA LYS A 172 2.19 -8.11 -23.85
C LYS A 172 2.20 -7.68 -22.38
N ASP A 173 1.24 -8.17 -21.61
CA ASP A 173 1.04 -7.93 -20.16
C ASP A 173 0.63 -6.48 -19.82
N VAL A 174 0.34 -5.62 -20.78
CA VAL A 174 -0.34 -4.35 -20.55
C VAL A 174 -1.82 -4.65 -20.30
N GLY A 175 -2.34 -4.14 -19.19
CA GLY A 175 -3.75 -4.20 -18.83
C GLY A 175 -4.53 -2.98 -19.28
N LYS A 176 -3.99 -1.79 -19.01
CA LYS A 176 -4.64 -0.51 -19.30
C LYS A 176 -3.61 0.56 -19.60
N VAL A 177 -3.98 1.51 -20.47
CA VAL A 177 -3.18 2.72 -20.75
C VAL A 177 -4.12 3.92 -20.69
N ASP A 178 -3.89 4.81 -19.72
CA ASP A 178 -4.64 6.06 -19.56
C ASP A 178 -3.80 7.25 -19.99
N LEU A 179 -4.45 8.23 -20.63
CA LEU A 179 -3.84 9.51 -20.99
C LEU A 179 -4.08 10.52 -19.87
N LEU A 180 -3.03 11.24 -19.47
CA LEU A 180 -3.04 12.22 -18.38
C LEU A 180 -2.82 13.63 -18.91
N GLY A 181 -3.52 14.60 -18.35
CA GLY A 181 -3.34 15.99 -18.68
C GLY A 181 -4.01 16.40 -19.99
N LEU A 182 -4.91 15.56 -20.54
CA LEU A 182 -5.60 15.89 -21.78
C LEU A 182 -6.42 17.17 -21.67
N GLN A 183 -6.40 17.96 -22.73
CA GLN A 183 -7.27 19.10 -22.92
C GLN A 183 -8.14 18.83 -24.14
N ASP A 184 -9.46 18.81 -23.93
CA ASP A 184 -10.39 18.62 -25.05
C ASP A 184 -10.40 19.85 -25.92
N GLU A 185 -10.36 19.66 -27.22
CA GLU A 185 -10.57 20.74 -28.15
C GLU A 185 -12.02 21.22 -28.15
N LYS A 186 -12.18 22.50 -28.33
CA LYS A 186 -13.48 23.18 -28.39
C LYS A 186 -13.49 24.20 -29.52
N ILE A 187 -14.65 24.42 -30.13
CA ILE A 187 -14.89 25.57 -30.98
C ILE A 187 -15.66 26.60 -30.18
N TRP A 188 -15.00 27.67 -29.87
CA TRP A 188 -15.56 28.79 -29.12
C TRP A 188 -16.20 29.80 -30.07
N VAL A 189 -17.48 30.06 -29.86
CA VAL A 189 -18.23 31.12 -30.47
C VAL A 189 -18.44 32.23 -29.41
N GLU A 190 -17.54 33.20 -29.37
CA GLU A 190 -17.51 34.27 -28.38
C GLU A 190 -18.40 35.43 -28.81
N LEU A 191 -19.58 35.49 -28.25
CA LEU A 191 -20.61 36.46 -28.61
C LEU A 191 -20.48 37.76 -27.76
N SER A 192 -20.59 38.92 -28.40
CA SER A 192 -20.74 40.16 -27.65
C SER A 192 -22.21 40.40 -27.32
N ASN A 193 -22.57 40.30 -26.03
CA ASN A 193 -23.92 40.56 -25.55
C ASN A 193 -24.40 42.00 -25.88
N VAL A 194 -23.45 42.96 -25.94
CA VAL A 194 -23.75 44.36 -26.32
C VAL A 194 -24.14 44.41 -27.80
N LYS A 195 -23.39 43.73 -28.71
CA LYS A 195 -23.75 43.67 -30.12
C LYS A 195 -25.10 43.00 -30.37
N LEU A 196 -25.33 41.83 -29.70
CA LEU A 196 -26.60 41.12 -29.75
C LEU A 196 -27.79 42.02 -29.33
N ALA A 197 -27.65 42.71 -28.22
CA ALA A 197 -28.67 43.63 -27.70
C ALA A 197 -28.93 44.81 -28.68
N THR A 198 -27.86 45.40 -29.23
CA THR A 198 -27.92 46.53 -30.20
C THR A 198 -28.59 46.13 -31.52
N LEU A 199 -28.36 44.89 -31.97
CA LEU A 199 -28.92 44.38 -33.20
C LEU A 199 -30.31 43.76 -33.01
N GLY A 200 -30.78 43.58 -31.77
CA GLY A 200 -32.01 42.89 -31.44
C GLY A 200 -32.03 41.41 -31.74
N LEU A 201 -30.85 40.77 -31.65
CA LEU A 201 -30.66 39.35 -31.91
C LEU A 201 -30.79 38.54 -30.62
N PRO A 202 -31.78 37.69 -30.44
CA PRO A 202 -31.85 36.81 -29.30
C PRO A 202 -30.74 35.76 -29.34
N LEU A 203 -30.05 35.53 -28.23
CA LEU A 203 -29.03 34.51 -28.11
C LEU A 203 -29.57 33.10 -28.46
N ALA A 204 -30.83 32.83 -28.10
CA ALA A 204 -31.54 31.60 -28.42
C ALA A 204 -31.65 31.33 -29.94
N ALA A 205 -31.83 32.39 -30.74
CA ALA A 205 -31.93 32.27 -32.21
C ALA A 205 -30.56 31.86 -32.82
N VAL A 206 -29.45 32.38 -32.29
CA VAL A 206 -28.12 31.98 -32.68
C VAL A 206 -27.86 30.53 -32.33
N GLN A 207 -28.24 30.14 -31.13
CA GLN A 207 -28.10 28.78 -30.62
C GLN A 207 -28.91 27.80 -31.51
N GLN A 208 -30.19 28.06 -31.71
CA GLN A 208 -31.07 27.22 -32.51
C GLN A 208 -30.57 27.07 -33.96
N ALA A 209 -30.13 28.14 -34.57
CA ALA A 209 -29.61 28.13 -35.95
C ALA A 209 -28.37 27.24 -36.10
N LEU A 210 -27.46 27.25 -35.11
CA LEU A 210 -26.29 26.37 -35.10
C LEU A 210 -26.65 24.91 -34.87
N GLU A 211 -27.60 24.63 -33.96
CA GLU A 211 -28.09 23.28 -33.69
C GLU A 211 -28.78 22.67 -34.94
N GLU A 212 -29.71 23.41 -35.58
CA GLU A 212 -30.45 22.95 -36.72
C GLU A 212 -29.54 22.66 -37.93
N GLN A 213 -28.58 23.54 -38.20
CA GLN A 213 -27.66 23.39 -39.34
C GLN A 213 -26.76 22.17 -39.20
N ASN A 214 -26.29 21.89 -37.97
CA ASN A 214 -25.29 20.86 -37.74
C ASN A 214 -25.92 19.52 -37.24
N ALA A 215 -27.24 19.40 -37.27
CA ALA A 215 -27.93 18.21 -36.82
C ALA A 215 -27.68 17.02 -37.77
N VAL A 216 -27.42 15.86 -37.19
CA VAL A 216 -27.43 14.59 -37.93
C VAL A 216 -28.81 13.96 -37.82
N SER A 217 -29.56 14.07 -38.91
CA SER A 217 -30.93 13.56 -38.96
C SER A 217 -31.05 12.45 -40.03
N THR A 218 -31.92 11.49 -39.78
CA THR A 218 -32.18 10.45 -40.78
C THR A 218 -33.05 11.01 -41.90
N ALA A 219 -32.63 10.86 -43.15
CA ALA A 219 -33.37 11.28 -44.31
C ALA A 219 -34.15 10.11 -45.02
N GLY A 220 -34.06 8.92 -44.40
CA GLY A 220 -34.73 7.74 -45.00
C GLY A 220 -33.94 7.11 -46.12
N PHE A 221 -34.63 6.34 -46.93
CA PHE A 221 -34.06 5.65 -48.09
C PHE A 221 -35.11 5.48 -49.20
N PHE A 222 -34.64 5.36 -50.43
CA PHE A 222 -35.43 4.91 -51.54
C PHE A 222 -35.25 3.40 -51.73
N GLU A 223 -36.34 2.68 -51.87
CA GLU A 223 -36.36 1.25 -52.18
C GLU A 223 -36.87 1.06 -53.61
N THR A 224 -36.03 0.59 -54.48
CA THR A 224 -36.36 0.21 -55.85
C THR A 224 -36.56 -1.30 -55.90
N GLY A 225 -36.96 -1.83 -57.04
CA GLY A 225 -37.14 -3.30 -57.18
C GLY A 225 -35.86 -4.12 -56.99
N SER A 226 -34.67 -3.49 -57.03
CA SER A 226 -33.38 -4.18 -56.92
C SER A 226 -32.41 -3.58 -55.90
N GLU A 227 -32.64 -2.34 -55.44
CA GLU A 227 -31.64 -1.63 -54.61
C GLU A 227 -32.31 -0.78 -53.56
N ARG A 228 -31.61 -0.63 -52.44
CA ARG A 228 -31.91 0.31 -51.36
C ARG A 228 -30.92 1.46 -51.35
N LEU A 229 -31.39 2.64 -51.75
CA LEU A 229 -30.58 3.84 -51.83
C LEU A 229 -30.75 4.71 -50.56
N GLN A 230 -29.71 4.86 -49.76
CA GLN A 230 -29.75 5.71 -48.58
C GLN A 230 -29.70 7.19 -48.95
N LEU A 231 -30.67 7.96 -48.47
CA LEU A 231 -30.66 9.42 -48.58
C LEU A 231 -29.76 10.02 -47.48
N ARG A 232 -28.91 10.95 -47.85
CA ARG A 232 -28.08 11.68 -46.89
C ARG A 232 -28.23 13.17 -47.17
N VAL A 233 -28.64 13.90 -46.11
CA VAL A 233 -28.61 15.36 -46.10
C VAL A 233 -27.25 15.77 -45.67
N THR A 234 -26.54 16.55 -46.49
CA THR A 234 -25.22 17.15 -46.21
C THR A 234 -25.47 18.61 -45.85
N GLY A 235 -24.73 19.13 -44.91
CA GLY A 235 -24.87 20.54 -44.45
C GLY A 235 -24.18 20.77 -43.13
N ASN A 236 -23.60 19.71 -42.55
CA ASN A 236 -22.83 19.82 -41.32
C ASN A 236 -21.56 20.66 -41.57
N PHE A 237 -21.15 21.44 -40.60
CA PHE A 237 -19.93 22.22 -40.67
C PHE A 237 -18.70 21.33 -40.86
N LYS A 238 -17.87 21.65 -41.85
CA LYS A 238 -16.62 20.95 -42.17
C LYS A 238 -15.40 21.77 -41.81
N THR A 239 -15.55 23.10 -41.66
CA THR A 239 -14.47 24.01 -41.33
C THR A 239 -14.97 25.06 -40.33
N VAL A 240 -14.03 25.61 -39.56
CA VAL A 240 -14.32 26.72 -38.64
C VAL A 240 -14.78 27.97 -39.41
N ASP A 241 -14.27 28.18 -40.65
CA ASP A 241 -14.67 29.29 -41.49
C ASP A 241 -16.11 29.18 -42.00
N GLU A 242 -16.63 27.95 -42.19
CA GLU A 242 -18.04 27.76 -42.47
C GLU A 242 -18.91 28.23 -41.30
N ILE A 243 -18.50 27.97 -40.05
CA ILE A 243 -19.20 28.47 -38.85
C ILE A 243 -19.14 29.99 -38.78
N LYS A 244 -17.97 30.61 -39.06
CA LYS A 244 -17.81 32.10 -39.06
C LYS A 244 -18.75 32.76 -40.08
N ASN A 245 -18.85 32.19 -41.26
CA ASN A 245 -19.61 32.75 -42.39
C ASN A 245 -21.08 32.30 -42.41
N PHE A 246 -21.50 31.50 -41.44
CA PHE A 246 -22.84 30.99 -41.41
C PHE A 246 -23.89 32.08 -41.24
N PRO A 247 -24.89 32.19 -42.17
CA PRO A 247 -25.91 33.23 -42.15
C PRO A 247 -27.03 32.84 -41.15
N ILE A 248 -27.33 33.75 -40.22
CA ILE A 248 -28.46 33.67 -39.31
C ILE A 248 -29.53 34.64 -39.75
N ARG A 249 -30.74 34.14 -39.94
CA ARG A 249 -31.90 34.98 -40.33
C ARG A 249 -32.76 35.21 -39.06
N VAL A 250 -32.98 36.46 -38.75
CA VAL A 250 -33.92 36.88 -37.68
C VAL A 250 -34.88 37.91 -38.26
N GLY A 251 -36.15 37.54 -38.38
CA GLY A 251 -37.12 38.36 -39.12
C GLY A 251 -36.70 38.52 -40.59
N ASP A 252 -36.63 39.79 -41.00
CA ASP A 252 -36.21 40.16 -42.38
C ASP A 252 -34.74 40.49 -42.53
N ARG A 253 -33.94 40.33 -41.45
CA ARG A 253 -32.51 40.61 -41.49
C ARG A 253 -31.70 39.32 -41.49
N THR A 254 -30.63 39.32 -42.20
CA THR A 254 -29.64 38.24 -42.24
C THR A 254 -28.29 38.77 -41.73
N PHE A 255 -27.71 38.08 -40.76
CA PHE A 255 -26.39 38.40 -40.17
C PHE A 255 -25.51 37.20 -40.34
N ARG A 256 -24.20 37.36 -40.46
CA ARG A 256 -23.20 36.30 -40.34
C ARG A 256 -22.81 36.15 -38.87
N ILE A 257 -22.41 34.97 -38.46
CA ILE A 257 -21.87 34.75 -37.10
C ILE A 257 -20.71 35.68 -36.83
N SER A 258 -19.81 35.90 -37.81
CA SER A 258 -18.68 36.83 -37.70
C SER A 258 -19.07 38.31 -37.42
N ASP A 259 -20.31 38.71 -37.68
CA ASP A 259 -20.76 40.10 -37.39
C ASP A 259 -20.96 40.32 -35.86
N VAL A 260 -21.32 39.25 -35.16
CA VAL A 260 -21.73 39.27 -33.73
C VAL A 260 -20.83 38.48 -32.80
N ALA A 261 -20.02 37.57 -33.34
CA ALA A 261 -19.17 36.68 -32.59
C ALA A 261 -17.76 36.55 -33.19
N ASP A 262 -16.80 36.27 -32.33
CA ASP A 262 -15.51 35.71 -32.75
C ASP A 262 -15.53 34.21 -32.65
N VAL A 263 -15.15 33.51 -33.71
CA VAL A 263 -15.15 32.04 -33.74
C VAL A 263 -13.72 31.56 -33.77
N ARG A 264 -13.32 30.80 -32.80
CA ARG A 264 -11.98 30.24 -32.67
C ARG A 264 -11.96 28.81 -32.24
N ARG A 265 -11.05 28.02 -32.76
CA ARG A 265 -10.69 26.72 -32.25
C ARG A 265 -9.73 26.87 -31.06
N GLY A 266 -9.92 26.14 -30.01
CA GLY A 266 -9.11 26.20 -28.79
C GLY A 266 -9.35 25.00 -27.92
N PHE A 267 -8.98 25.11 -26.65
CA PHE A 267 -9.13 24.01 -25.69
C PHE A 267 -10.10 24.42 -24.56
N ASN A 268 -10.34 23.51 -23.62
CA ASN A 268 -11.13 23.78 -22.43
C ASN A 268 -10.69 25.09 -21.75
N ASP A 269 -11.65 25.92 -21.38
CA ASP A 269 -11.45 27.16 -20.64
C ASP A 269 -12.58 27.35 -19.61
N PRO A 270 -12.34 27.20 -18.30
CA PRO A 270 -11.02 26.95 -17.69
C PRO A 270 -10.42 25.58 -18.10
N PRO A 271 -9.07 25.48 -18.12
CA PRO A 271 -8.40 24.25 -18.51
C PRO A 271 -8.77 23.06 -17.62
N ALA A 272 -8.77 21.85 -18.16
CA ALA A 272 -8.81 20.62 -17.38
C ALA A 272 -7.47 20.44 -16.62
N PRO A 273 -7.41 19.52 -15.62
CA PRO A 273 -6.15 19.22 -14.95
C PRO A 273 -5.02 18.92 -15.94
N ARG A 274 -3.82 19.46 -15.68
CA ARG A 274 -2.67 19.38 -16.58
C ARG A 274 -1.54 18.55 -15.99
N MET A 275 -0.75 17.95 -16.85
CA MET A 275 0.52 17.36 -16.50
C MET A 275 1.65 18.20 -17.09
N ARG A 276 2.70 18.46 -16.29
CA ARG A 276 3.91 19.15 -16.71
C ARG A 276 5.12 18.31 -16.33
N PHE A 277 6.08 18.19 -17.23
CA PHE A 277 7.30 17.41 -16.99
C PHE A 277 8.53 18.28 -17.24
N MET A 278 9.40 18.41 -16.24
CA MET A 278 10.61 19.23 -16.29
C MET A 278 10.36 20.68 -16.78
N GLY A 279 9.23 21.27 -16.36
CA GLY A 279 8.84 22.63 -16.70
C GLY A 279 8.12 22.80 -18.05
N GLU A 280 7.92 21.73 -18.81
CA GLU A 280 7.20 21.72 -20.08
C GLU A 280 5.79 21.12 -19.93
N ASP A 281 4.82 21.61 -20.68
CA ASP A 281 3.51 20.98 -20.76
C ASP A 281 3.65 19.60 -21.45
N ALA A 282 3.01 18.58 -20.90
CA ALA A 282 3.14 17.21 -21.36
C ALA A 282 1.81 16.47 -21.35
N ILE A 283 1.67 15.52 -22.25
CA ILE A 283 0.63 14.49 -22.16
C ILE A 283 1.25 13.24 -21.55
N GLY A 284 0.69 12.78 -20.43
CA GLY A 284 1.14 11.56 -19.75
C GLY A 284 0.49 10.32 -20.35
N LEU A 285 1.29 9.26 -20.52
CA LEU A 285 0.79 7.93 -20.86
C LEU A 285 1.06 7.02 -19.66
N ALA A 286 0.02 6.71 -18.90
CA ALA A 286 0.08 5.89 -17.70
C ALA A 286 -0.28 4.44 -18.04
N VAL A 287 0.67 3.52 -17.86
CA VAL A 287 0.54 2.10 -18.22
C VAL A 287 0.39 1.27 -16.96
N ALA A 288 -0.72 0.57 -16.84
CA ALA A 288 -0.98 -0.42 -15.80
C ALA A 288 -0.72 -1.84 -16.32
N MET A 289 -0.13 -2.66 -15.48
CA MET A 289 0.10 -4.07 -15.77
C MET A 289 -1.18 -4.88 -15.63
N LYS A 290 -1.32 -5.91 -16.45
CA LYS A 290 -2.40 -6.90 -16.30
C LYS A 290 -2.24 -7.69 -15.01
N ASP A 291 -3.35 -8.04 -14.38
CA ASP A 291 -3.34 -8.89 -13.18
C ASP A 291 -2.59 -10.21 -13.42
N GLY A 292 -1.70 -10.54 -12.49
CA GLY A 292 -0.83 -11.72 -12.58
C GLY A 292 0.32 -11.61 -13.59
N GLY A 293 0.54 -10.44 -14.21
CA GLY A 293 1.68 -10.17 -15.08
C GLY A 293 3.02 -10.13 -14.34
N ASP A 294 4.11 -10.13 -15.09
CA ASP A 294 5.47 -9.92 -14.59
C ASP A 294 5.95 -8.52 -14.99
N ILE A 295 6.27 -7.69 -13.98
CA ILE A 295 6.65 -6.29 -14.22
C ILE A 295 7.99 -6.15 -14.94
N LEU A 296 8.92 -7.10 -14.78
CA LEU A 296 10.21 -7.06 -15.48
C LEU A 296 10.08 -7.49 -16.94
N VAL A 297 9.20 -8.47 -17.22
CA VAL A 297 8.86 -8.87 -18.58
C VAL A 297 8.16 -7.74 -19.30
N LEU A 298 7.17 -7.12 -18.65
CA LEU A 298 6.49 -5.94 -19.15
C LEU A 298 7.49 -4.80 -19.40
N GLY A 299 8.40 -4.54 -18.46
CA GLY A 299 9.41 -3.48 -18.60
C GLY A 299 10.28 -3.66 -19.82
N LYS A 300 10.76 -4.87 -20.09
CA LYS A 300 11.55 -5.16 -21.31
C LYS A 300 10.74 -4.97 -22.60
N ALA A 301 9.49 -5.41 -22.60
CA ALA A 301 8.60 -5.24 -23.75
C ALA A 301 8.30 -3.75 -24.01
N LEU A 302 8.03 -2.99 -22.95
CA LEU A 302 7.83 -1.53 -23.05
C LEU A 302 9.09 -0.80 -23.49
N GLU A 303 10.28 -1.20 -23.05
CA GLU A 303 11.56 -0.61 -23.48
C GLU A 303 11.79 -0.79 -25.00
N GLY A 304 11.48 -1.99 -25.51
CA GLY A 304 11.54 -2.25 -26.95
C GLY A 304 10.58 -1.37 -27.76
N GLU A 305 9.34 -1.25 -27.25
CA GLU A 305 8.33 -0.40 -27.90
C GLU A 305 8.64 1.10 -27.76
N PHE A 306 9.10 1.53 -26.59
CA PHE A 306 9.56 2.89 -26.34
C PHE A 306 10.63 3.32 -27.35
N SER A 307 11.65 2.47 -27.55
CA SER A 307 12.73 2.74 -28.51
C SER A 307 12.22 2.82 -29.96
N ARG A 308 11.20 2.05 -30.32
CA ARG A 308 10.56 2.07 -31.63
C ARG A 308 9.73 3.35 -31.82
N ILE A 309 8.93 3.69 -30.80
CA ILE A 309 8.12 4.92 -30.80
C ILE A 309 9.04 6.15 -30.93
N GLN A 310 10.08 6.25 -30.12
CA GLN A 310 11.00 7.41 -30.13
C GLN A 310 11.66 7.65 -31.48
N LYS A 311 11.99 6.59 -32.21
CA LYS A 311 12.56 6.70 -33.58
C LYS A 311 11.56 7.21 -34.60
N ASN A 312 10.28 7.03 -34.39
CA ASN A 312 9.19 7.39 -35.31
C ASN A 312 8.56 8.75 -34.95
N LEU A 313 8.94 9.36 -33.83
CA LEU A 313 8.46 10.68 -33.46
C LEU A 313 9.11 11.78 -34.35
N PRO A 314 8.37 12.83 -34.65
CA PRO A 314 8.94 14.02 -35.34
C PRO A 314 10.05 14.66 -34.50
N ALA A 315 11.00 15.32 -35.21
CA ALA A 315 12.01 16.12 -34.51
C ALA A 315 11.36 17.22 -33.67
N GLY A 316 11.74 17.32 -32.40
CA GLY A 316 11.12 18.24 -31.45
C GLY A 316 10.08 17.58 -30.52
N MET A 317 9.56 16.41 -30.87
CA MET A 317 8.77 15.58 -29.92
C MET A 317 9.67 14.59 -29.19
N GLN A 318 9.42 14.42 -27.90
CA GLN A 318 10.16 13.48 -27.07
C GLN A 318 9.20 12.70 -26.16
N LEU A 319 9.41 11.39 -26.10
CA LEU A 319 8.80 10.55 -25.11
C LEU A 319 9.83 10.29 -24.00
N ARG A 320 9.52 10.67 -22.77
CA ARG A 320 10.43 10.56 -21.62
C ARG A 320 9.79 9.73 -20.51
N LYS A 321 10.59 8.97 -19.78
CA LYS A 321 10.13 8.20 -18.62
C LYS A 321 9.92 9.13 -17.42
N VAL A 322 8.79 9.02 -16.77
CA VAL A 322 8.43 9.73 -15.53
C VAL A 322 8.50 8.80 -14.35
N SER A 323 7.89 7.62 -14.46
CA SER A 323 7.94 6.55 -13.46
C SER A 323 8.32 5.24 -14.14
N ASP A 324 9.27 4.52 -13.55
CA ASP A 324 9.79 3.24 -14.04
C ASP A 324 9.76 2.19 -12.94
N GLN A 325 8.59 1.60 -12.72
CA GLN A 325 8.43 0.54 -11.70
C GLN A 325 9.31 -0.69 -11.98
N PRO A 326 9.52 -1.15 -13.23
CA PRO A 326 10.47 -2.21 -13.53
C PRO A 326 11.88 -1.94 -12.99
N ALA A 327 12.38 -0.72 -13.12
CA ALA A 327 13.68 -0.33 -12.59
C ALA A 327 13.68 -0.37 -11.04
N ALA A 328 12.64 0.16 -10.40
CA ALA A 328 12.49 0.11 -8.95
C ALA A 328 12.40 -1.32 -8.41
N VAL A 329 11.63 -2.20 -9.09
CA VAL A 329 11.52 -3.62 -8.74
C VAL A 329 12.85 -4.33 -8.92
N LYS A 330 13.55 -4.09 -10.02
CA LYS A 330 14.86 -4.69 -10.27
C LYS A 330 15.88 -4.33 -9.18
N THR A 331 15.90 -3.07 -8.75
CA THR A 331 16.77 -2.60 -7.66
C THR A 331 16.36 -3.24 -6.33
N GLY A 332 15.07 -3.16 -5.97
CA GLY A 332 14.57 -3.71 -4.71
C GLY A 332 14.72 -5.23 -4.60
N VAL A 333 14.37 -5.98 -5.66
CA VAL A 333 14.59 -7.43 -5.70
C VAL A 333 16.08 -7.76 -5.65
N GLY A 334 16.92 -7.00 -6.36
CA GLY A 334 18.38 -7.16 -6.33
C GLY A 334 18.97 -7.00 -4.94
N GLU A 335 18.56 -5.98 -4.18
CA GLU A 335 18.98 -5.78 -2.78
C GLU A 335 18.59 -6.97 -1.90
N PHE A 336 17.36 -7.48 -2.01
CA PHE A 336 16.94 -8.64 -1.23
C PHE A 336 17.63 -9.95 -1.65
N VAL A 337 17.93 -10.15 -2.94
CA VAL A 337 18.72 -11.30 -3.41
C VAL A 337 20.13 -11.20 -2.85
N GLN A 338 20.74 -10.02 -2.81
CA GLN A 338 22.03 -9.82 -2.17
C GLN A 338 21.98 -10.19 -0.68
N VAL A 339 20.99 -9.69 0.05
CA VAL A 339 20.77 -10.02 1.47
C VAL A 339 20.59 -11.53 1.67
N LEU A 340 19.85 -12.20 0.77
CA LEU A 340 19.68 -13.66 0.80
C LEU A 340 20.99 -14.40 0.59
N VAL A 341 21.82 -13.97 -0.36
CA VAL A 341 23.14 -14.57 -0.63
C VAL A 341 24.11 -14.34 0.54
N GLU A 342 24.12 -13.12 1.11
CA GLU A 342 24.92 -12.82 2.30
C GLU A 342 24.50 -13.68 3.49
N ALA A 343 23.20 -13.81 3.76
CA ALA A 343 22.67 -14.66 4.83
C ALA A 343 23.01 -16.14 4.58
N LEU A 344 22.88 -16.64 3.35
CA LEU A 344 23.28 -17.99 2.97
C LEU A 344 24.77 -18.22 3.22
N ALA A 345 25.63 -17.31 2.79
CA ALA A 345 27.07 -17.39 3.01
C ALA A 345 27.43 -17.45 4.50
N ILE A 346 26.79 -16.61 5.33
CA ILE A 346 26.99 -16.60 6.79
C ILE A 346 26.57 -17.94 7.40
N VAL A 347 25.40 -18.46 7.03
CA VAL A 347 24.91 -19.74 7.54
C VAL A 347 25.83 -20.89 7.15
N LEU A 348 26.31 -20.93 5.92
CA LEU A 348 27.28 -21.93 5.46
C LEU A 348 28.59 -21.83 6.24
N LEU A 349 29.09 -20.63 6.43
CA LEU A 349 30.33 -20.38 7.19
C LEU A 349 30.17 -20.85 8.64
N VAL A 350 29.07 -20.51 9.31
CA VAL A 350 28.77 -20.99 10.67
C VAL A 350 28.70 -22.51 10.71
N SER A 351 28.04 -23.13 9.75
CA SER A 351 27.94 -24.61 9.65
C SER A 351 29.30 -25.26 9.47
N PHE A 352 30.18 -24.72 8.62
CA PHE A 352 31.52 -25.24 8.42
C PHE A 352 32.42 -25.11 9.65
N PHE A 353 32.38 -23.93 10.33
CA PHE A 353 33.19 -23.76 11.53
C PHE A 353 32.75 -24.59 12.72
N SER A 354 31.42 -24.74 12.88
CA SER A 354 30.83 -25.39 14.04
C SER A 354 30.78 -26.92 13.95
N LEU A 355 30.45 -27.43 12.78
CA LEU A 355 30.24 -28.88 12.53
C LEU A 355 31.44 -29.53 11.86
N GLY A 356 32.40 -28.75 11.35
CA GLY A 356 33.50 -29.23 10.55
C GLY A 356 33.13 -29.40 9.07
N VAL A 357 34.16 -29.50 8.20
CA VAL A 357 33.99 -29.38 6.75
C VAL A 357 33.04 -30.43 6.15
N ARG A 358 33.15 -31.68 6.55
CA ARG A 358 32.34 -32.77 5.95
C ARG A 358 30.90 -32.77 6.41
N THR A 359 30.65 -32.52 7.69
CA THR A 359 29.32 -32.41 8.27
C THR A 359 28.64 -31.12 7.80
N GLY A 360 29.40 -30.03 7.74
CA GLY A 360 28.95 -28.74 7.19
C GLY A 360 28.60 -28.82 5.71
N MET A 361 29.28 -29.67 4.92
CA MET A 361 28.99 -29.90 3.49
C MET A 361 27.57 -30.51 3.29
N VAL A 362 27.14 -31.41 4.18
CA VAL A 362 25.79 -31.98 4.11
C VAL A 362 24.75 -30.89 4.27
N VAL A 363 24.94 -30.05 5.27
CA VAL A 363 24.04 -28.88 5.51
C VAL A 363 24.11 -27.92 4.33
N ALA A 364 25.31 -27.63 3.82
CA ALA A 364 25.54 -26.71 2.70
C ALA A 364 24.83 -27.13 1.41
N LEU A 365 24.70 -28.43 1.15
CA LEU A 365 23.97 -28.96 -0.02
C LEU A 365 22.46 -29.02 0.22
N THR A 366 22.02 -29.14 1.47
CA THR A 366 20.61 -29.24 1.82
C THR A 366 19.90 -27.87 1.69
N ILE A 367 20.55 -26.77 2.06
CA ILE A 367 19.94 -25.44 2.05
C ILE A 367 19.49 -24.99 0.65
N PRO A 368 20.35 -25.01 -0.39
CA PRO A 368 19.91 -24.66 -1.74
C PRO A 368 18.80 -25.59 -2.27
N LEU A 369 18.81 -26.88 -1.88
CA LEU A 369 17.76 -27.82 -2.25
C LEU A 369 16.42 -27.42 -1.61
N VAL A 370 16.40 -27.05 -0.33
CA VAL A 370 15.20 -26.58 0.36
C VAL A 370 14.68 -25.28 -0.27
N LEU A 371 15.55 -24.35 -0.63
CA LEU A 371 15.16 -23.13 -1.36
C LEU A 371 14.56 -23.48 -2.73
N ALA A 372 15.14 -24.41 -3.47
CA ALA A 372 14.61 -24.89 -4.74
C ALA A 372 13.20 -25.50 -4.58
N MET A 373 13.00 -26.33 -3.56
CA MET A 373 11.68 -26.87 -3.20
C MET A 373 10.69 -25.75 -2.85
N THR A 374 11.14 -24.75 -2.12
CA THR A 374 10.32 -23.60 -1.75
C THR A 374 9.89 -22.79 -2.98
N PHE A 375 10.81 -22.52 -3.91
CA PHE A 375 10.48 -21.83 -5.17
C PHE A 375 9.50 -22.63 -6.03
N ALA A 376 9.66 -23.94 -6.09
CA ALA A 376 8.73 -24.81 -6.81
C ALA A 376 7.31 -24.74 -6.22
N CYS A 377 7.20 -24.80 -4.89
CA CYS A 377 5.92 -24.65 -4.19
C CYS A 377 5.32 -23.23 -4.37
N MET A 378 6.13 -22.18 -4.28
CA MET A 378 5.69 -20.79 -4.51
C MET A 378 5.12 -20.65 -5.92
N TYR A 379 5.81 -21.18 -6.93
CA TYR A 379 5.33 -21.13 -8.32
C TYR A 379 3.99 -21.84 -8.48
N TYR A 380 3.85 -23.04 -7.93
CA TYR A 380 2.62 -23.83 -7.99
C TYR A 380 1.44 -23.13 -7.27
N LEU A 381 1.71 -22.45 -6.17
CA LEU A 381 0.71 -21.73 -5.37
C LEU A 381 0.47 -20.28 -5.84
N GLY A 382 1.17 -19.83 -6.89
CA GLY A 382 1.00 -18.47 -7.42
C GLY A 382 1.57 -17.37 -6.52
N ILE A 383 2.55 -17.67 -5.66
CA ILE A 383 3.19 -16.68 -4.78
C ILE A 383 4.39 -16.09 -5.51
N GLY A 384 4.28 -14.81 -5.93
CA GLY A 384 5.34 -14.10 -6.64
C GLY A 384 6.54 -13.68 -5.77
N LEU A 385 7.60 -13.23 -6.43
CA LEU A 385 8.75 -12.61 -5.78
C LEU A 385 8.48 -11.10 -5.62
N HIS A 386 8.35 -10.67 -4.39
CA HIS A 386 8.21 -9.27 -4.00
C HIS A 386 8.89 -9.04 -2.65
N LYS A 387 9.06 -7.78 -2.24
CA LYS A 387 9.82 -7.45 -1.03
C LYS A 387 9.39 -8.27 0.20
N ILE A 388 8.10 -8.57 0.36
CA ILE A 388 7.60 -9.32 1.51
C ILE A 388 7.95 -10.81 1.42
N SER A 389 7.78 -11.46 0.27
CA SER A 389 8.13 -12.88 0.08
C SER A 389 9.63 -13.12 0.13
N LEU A 390 10.44 -12.19 -0.41
CA LEU A 390 11.90 -12.26 -0.35
C LEU A 390 12.41 -12.07 1.09
N GLY A 391 11.85 -11.10 1.84
CA GLY A 391 12.16 -10.94 3.26
C GLY A 391 11.78 -12.18 4.08
N ALA A 392 10.65 -12.82 3.76
CA ALA A 392 10.22 -14.07 4.37
C ALA A 392 11.18 -15.25 4.05
N LEU A 393 11.74 -15.31 2.83
CA LEU A 393 12.78 -16.29 2.47
C LEU A 393 14.06 -16.10 3.28
N VAL A 394 14.53 -14.84 3.47
CA VAL A 394 15.70 -14.56 4.30
C VAL A 394 15.43 -14.94 5.75
N LEU A 395 14.24 -14.61 6.27
CA LEU A 395 13.81 -15.03 7.61
C LEU A 395 13.81 -16.57 7.73
N ALA A 396 13.20 -17.25 6.77
CA ALA A 396 13.14 -18.71 6.74
C ALA A 396 14.54 -19.34 6.67
N LEU A 397 15.47 -18.74 5.93
CA LEU A 397 16.85 -19.26 5.78
C LEU A 397 17.53 -19.45 7.15
N GLY A 398 17.36 -18.49 8.07
CA GLY A 398 17.89 -18.64 9.42
C GLY A 398 17.26 -19.79 10.21
N LEU A 399 16.03 -20.17 9.86
CA LEU A 399 15.26 -21.22 10.55
C LEU A 399 15.36 -22.60 9.88
N LEU A 400 15.72 -22.65 8.59
CA LEU A 400 15.78 -23.89 7.80
C LEU A 400 16.91 -24.81 8.24
N VAL A 401 17.96 -24.25 8.81
CA VAL A 401 19.20 -24.97 9.12
C VAL A 401 19.03 -25.92 10.29
N ASP A 402 18.08 -25.60 11.19
CA ASP A 402 17.86 -26.32 12.44
C ASP A 402 17.62 -27.82 12.24
N ASP A 403 16.71 -28.18 11.36
CA ASP A 403 16.34 -29.59 11.15
C ASP A 403 17.50 -30.38 10.53
N ALA A 404 18.22 -29.79 9.57
CA ALA A 404 19.38 -30.40 8.96
C ALA A 404 20.55 -30.60 9.95
N ILE A 405 20.82 -29.59 10.79
CA ILE A 405 21.87 -29.69 11.83
C ILE A 405 21.52 -30.78 12.82
N ILE A 406 20.31 -30.83 13.35
CA ILE A 406 19.88 -31.85 14.31
C ILE A 406 20.00 -33.26 13.72
N ALA A 407 19.55 -33.44 12.47
CA ALA A 407 19.61 -34.75 11.79
C ALA A 407 21.06 -35.21 11.58
N VAL A 408 21.93 -34.34 11.08
CA VAL A 408 23.35 -34.65 10.79
C VAL A 408 24.13 -34.88 12.09
N GLU A 409 23.91 -34.07 13.11
CA GLU A 409 24.59 -34.17 14.40
C GLU A 409 24.22 -35.49 15.09
N MET A 410 22.91 -35.84 15.11
CA MET A 410 22.46 -37.10 15.71
C MET A 410 23.08 -38.31 14.96
N MET A 411 23.13 -38.22 13.63
CA MET A 411 23.79 -39.26 12.81
C MET A 411 25.29 -39.37 13.15
N ALA A 412 25.99 -38.25 13.26
CA ALA A 412 27.40 -38.22 13.60
C ALA A 412 27.69 -38.79 14.98
N ILE A 413 26.91 -38.39 16.00
CA ILE A 413 27.02 -38.91 17.38
C ILE A 413 26.84 -40.46 17.40
N LYS A 414 25.84 -40.96 16.66
CA LYS A 414 25.62 -42.44 16.62
C LYS A 414 26.71 -43.16 15.90
N MET A 415 27.32 -42.58 14.90
CA MET A 415 28.50 -43.13 14.23
C MET A 415 29.74 -43.13 15.14
N GLU A 416 29.93 -42.10 15.96
CA GLU A 416 30.97 -42.04 16.99
C GLU A 416 30.79 -43.11 18.07
N GLN A 417 29.53 -43.52 18.38
CA GLN A 417 29.19 -44.62 19.28
C GLN A 417 29.35 -45.99 18.63
N GLY A 418 29.87 -46.08 17.39
CA GLY A 418 30.14 -47.35 16.70
C GLY A 418 28.97 -47.91 15.89
N PHE A 419 27.89 -47.15 15.67
CA PHE A 419 26.80 -47.59 14.80
C PHE A 419 27.25 -47.51 13.33
N ASP A 420 26.80 -48.47 12.54
CA ASP A 420 26.94 -48.42 11.08
C ASP A 420 26.16 -47.23 10.52
N ARG A 421 26.61 -46.66 9.40
CA ARG A 421 26.02 -45.45 8.75
C ARG A 421 24.54 -45.57 8.50
N ILE A 422 24.08 -46.74 8.02
CA ILE A 422 22.66 -46.99 7.75
C ILE A 422 21.86 -47.04 9.06
N ARG A 423 22.38 -47.69 10.08
CA ARG A 423 21.73 -47.76 11.41
C ARG A 423 21.73 -46.40 12.10
N ALA A 424 22.82 -45.61 11.97
CA ALA A 424 22.88 -44.25 12.53
C ALA A 424 21.85 -43.34 11.89
N ALA A 425 21.70 -43.39 10.57
CA ALA A 425 20.71 -42.60 9.83
C ALA A 425 19.25 -43.06 10.13
N SER A 426 19.00 -44.37 10.23
CA SER A 426 17.70 -44.89 10.60
C SER A 426 17.32 -44.53 12.04
N TYR A 427 18.28 -44.46 12.96
CA TYR A 427 18.07 -44.03 14.32
C TYR A 427 17.74 -42.53 14.41
N ALA A 428 18.35 -41.70 13.56
CA ALA A 428 17.99 -40.27 13.51
C ALA A 428 16.50 -40.06 13.22
N TRP A 429 15.88 -40.91 12.33
CA TRP A 429 14.44 -40.87 12.13
C TRP A 429 13.63 -41.23 13.38
N THR A 430 13.96 -42.37 13.98
CA THR A 430 13.16 -42.87 15.12
C THR A 430 13.22 -41.98 16.35
N SER A 431 14.32 -41.24 16.54
CA SER A 431 14.53 -40.40 17.72
C SER A 431 14.18 -38.94 17.52
N THR A 432 14.32 -38.40 16.28
CA THR A 432 14.22 -36.95 16.10
C THR A 432 13.18 -36.50 15.10
N ALA A 433 12.73 -37.34 14.15
CA ALA A 433 11.85 -36.89 13.06
C ALA A 433 10.51 -36.31 13.56
N PHE A 434 9.88 -36.98 14.55
CA PHE A 434 8.59 -36.51 15.08
C PHE A 434 8.74 -35.25 15.96
N PRO A 435 9.68 -35.16 16.92
CA PRO A 435 9.96 -33.93 17.66
C PRO A 435 10.33 -32.75 16.77
N MET A 436 11.12 -32.99 15.70
CA MET A 436 11.46 -31.98 14.70
C MET A 436 10.21 -31.48 13.96
N LEU A 437 9.34 -32.38 13.47
CA LEU A 437 8.09 -31.99 12.80
C LEU A 437 7.21 -31.15 13.72
N THR A 438 7.01 -31.60 14.94
CA THR A 438 6.20 -30.87 15.92
C THR A 438 6.80 -29.50 16.19
N GLY A 439 8.11 -29.40 16.39
CA GLY A 439 8.81 -28.13 16.58
C GLY A 439 8.69 -27.22 15.36
N THR A 440 8.82 -27.75 14.16
CA THR A 440 8.64 -27.04 12.89
C THR A 440 7.22 -26.50 12.72
N LEU A 441 6.20 -27.31 13.05
CA LEU A 441 4.81 -26.90 13.02
C LEU A 441 4.49 -25.85 14.10
N ILE A 442 5.07 -25.92 15.29
CA ILE A 442 4.95 -24.91 16.34
C ILE A 442 5.56 -23.57 15.87
N THR A 443 6.72 -23.62 15.21
CA THR A 443 7.35 -22.42 14.65
C THR A 443 6.49 -21.80 13.52
N ALA A 444 5.97 -22.63 12.62
CA ALA A 444 5.06 -22.19 11.57
C ALA A 444 3.76 -21.62 12.15
N ALA A 445 3.22 -22.24 13.21
CA ALA A 445 2.04 -21.76 13.92
C ALA A 445 2.26 -20.38 14.55
N GLY A 446 3.50 -20.00 14.90
CA GLY A 446 3.85 -18.65 15.36
C GLY A 446 3.52 -17.56 14.32
N PHE A 447 3.48 -17.89 13.03
CA PHE A 447 3.06 -16.99 11.96
C PHE A 447 1.56 -17.08 11.61
N LEU A 448 0.80 -18.00 12.23
CA LEU A 448 -0.62 -18.23 11.93
C LEU A 448 -1.52 -17.00 12.14
N PRO A 449 -1.31 -16.16 13.17
CA PRO A 449 -2.08 -14.92 13.33
C PRO A 449 -2.03 -13.98 12.13
N ILE A 450 -0.91 -13.99 11.37
CA ILE A 450 -0.77 -13.23 10.13
C ILE A 450 -1.65 -13.83 9.03
N ALA A 451 -1.67 -15.15 8.91
CA ALA A 451 -2.45 -15.85 7.89
C ALA A 451 -3.96 -15.64 8.06
N THR A 452 -4.41 -15.54 9.30
CA THR A 452 -5.82 -15.38 9.69
C THR A 452 -6.25 -13.93 9.82
N ALA A 453 -5.32 -12.98 9.73
CA ALA A 453 -5.62 -11.56 9.84
C ALA A 453 -6.50 -11.09 8.68
N GLN A 454 -7.69 -10.58 9.03
CA GLN A 454 -8.70 -10.09 8.10
C GLN A 454 -8.61 -8.56 8.01
N SER A 455 -7.55 -8.07 7.36
CA SER A 455 -7.32 -6.64 7.12
C SER A 455 -6.43 -6.45 5.88
N GLY A 456 -6.43 -5.24 5.31
CA GLY A 456 -5.50 -4.89 4.23
C GLY A 456 -4.03 -5.12 4.63
N THR A 457 -3.68 -4.83 5.88
CA THR A 457 -2.36 -5.12 6.46
C THR A 457 -2.09 -6.62 6.51
N GLY A 458 -3.10 -7.44 6.87
CA GLY A 458 -3.01 -8.90 6.87
C GLY A 458 -2.83 -9.47 5.46
N GLU A 459 -3.56 -8.97 4.47
CA GLU A 459 -3.36 -9.35 3.06
C GLU A 459 -1.95 -9.03 2.59
N TYR A 460 -1.46 -7.83 2.87
CA TYR A 460 -0.12 -7.37 2.51
C TYR A 460 1.00 -8.24 3.11
N THR A 461 0.84 -8.75 4.35
CA THR A 461 1.86 -9.52 5.04
C THR A 461 1.64 -11.05 4.99
N ARG A 462 0.53 -11.53 4.43
CA ARG A 462 0.16 -12.97 4.38
C ARG A 462 1.24 -13.86 3.80
N SER A 463 1.97 -13.39 2.79
CA SER A 463 3.05 -14.15 2.16
C SER A 463 4.19 -14.49 3.11
N ILE A 464 4.36 -13.77 4.25
CA ILE A 464 5.33 -14.15 5.29
C ILE A 464 4.99 -15.54 5.83
N PHE A 465 3.74 -15.75 6.26
CA PHE A 465 3.30 -17.05 6.74
C PHE A 465 3.44 -18.14 5.69
N GLN A 466 2.97 -17.87 4.46
CA GLN A 466 2.97 -18.86 3.39
C GLN A 466 4.39 -19.33 3.06
N VAL A 467 5.30 -18.38 2.80
CA VAL A 467 6.66 -18.69 2.39
C VAL A 467 7.45 -19.35 3.52
N VAL A 468 7.36 -18.83 4.75
CA VAL A 468 8.06 -19.41 5.91
C VAL A 468 7.56 -20.83 6.18
N THR A 469 6.24 -21.05 6.16
CA THR A 469 5.64 -22.38 6.42
C THR A 469 6.08 -23.40 5.34
N ILE A 470 6.02 -23.00 4.05
CA ILE A 470 6.46 -23.86 2.95
C ILE A 470 7.96 -24.22 3.12
N ALA A 471 8.79 -23.23 3.40
CA ALA A 471 10.23 -23.42 3.57
C ALA A 471 10.54 -24.32 4.77
N LEU A 472 9.89 -24.12 5.91
CA LEU A 472 10.06 -24.96 7.09
C LEU A 472 9.63 -26.42 6.85
N LEU A 473 8.48 -26.64 6.21
CA LEU A 473 8.02 -28.00 5.87
C LEU A 473 8.95 -28.68 4.85
N ALA A 474 9.42 -27.94 3.86
CA ALA A 474 10.40 -28.42 2.89
C ALA A 474 11.72 -28.79 3.58
N SER A 475 12.16 -28.00 4.59
CA SER A 475 13.35 -28.30 5.40
C SER A 475 13.20 -29.60 6.17
N TRP A 476 12.05 -29.83 6.82
CA TRP A 476 11.79 -31.06 7.52
C TRP A 476 11.82 -32.26 6.58
N VAL A 477 11.19 -32.21 5.40
CA VAL A 477 11.24 -33.25 4.39
C VAL A 477 12.69 -33.53 3.96
N ALA A 478 13.45 -32.46 3.71
CA ALA A 478 14.86 -32.58 3.33
C ALA A 478 15.70 -33.23 4.45
N ALA A 479 15.47 -32.85 5.71
CA ALA A 479 16.18 -33.37 6.86
C ALA A 479 15.94 -34.86 7.10
N VAL A 480 14.72 -35.35 6.83
CA VAL A 480 14.40 -36.80 7.06
C VAL A 480 14.68 -37.67 5.86
N MET A 481 14.78 -37.12 4.65
CA MET A 481 14.94 -37.87 3.41
C MET A 481 16.31 -37.67 2.74
N PHE A 482 16.75 -36.45 2.57
CA PHE A 482 17.98 -36.13 1.81
C PHE A 482 19.22 -36.05 2.69
N VAL A 483 19.10 -35.53 3.91
CA VAL A 483 20.23 -35.45 4.86
C VAL A 483 20.76 -36.82 5.22
N PRO A 484 19.97 -37.89 5.52
CA PRO A 484 20.46 -39.21 5.75
C PRO A 484 21.25 -39.79 4.55
N TYR A 485 20.77 -39.57 3.34
CA TYR A 485 21.43 -39.98 2.10
C TYR A 485 22.77 -39.27 1.88
N LEU A 486 22.78 -37.93 2.04
CA LEU A 486 24.03 -37.15 1.92
C LEU A 486 25.02 -37.48 3.05
N GLY A 487 24.53 -37.70 4.27
CA GLY A 487 25.32 -38.06 5.42
C GLY A 487 25.99 -39.41 5.26
N GLU A 488 25.29 -40.42 4.70
CA GLU A 488 25.88 -41.73 4.42
C GLU A 488 27.05 -41.63 3.45
N LYS A 489 26.93 -40.71 2.45
CA LYS A 489 27.97 -40.54 1.42
C LYS A 489 29.13 -39.66 1.85
N LEU A 490 28.87 -38.57 2.55
CA LEU A 490 29.84 -37.49 2.80
C LEU A 490 30.49 -37.59 4.19
N LEU A 491 29.83 -38.20 5.20
CA LEU A 491 30.41 -38.32 6.52
C LEU A 491 31.53 -39.34 6.52
N PRO A 492 32.67 -39.04 7.20
CA PRO A 492 33.78 -39.98 7.34
C PRO A 492 33.35 -41.16 8.20
N ASP A 493 34.10 -42.25 8.08
CA ASP A 493 33.94 -43.41 8.99
C ASP A 493 34.53 -43.06 10.34
N LEU A 494 33.74 -42.36 11.17
CA LEU A 494 34.16 -41.80 12.46
C LEU A 494 34.62 -42.89 13.43
N ALA A 495 34.04 -44.08 13.35
CA ALA A 495 34.46 -45.22 14.12
C ALA A 495 35.92 -45.62 13.82
N LYS A 496 36.39 -45.62 12.55
CA LYS A 496 37.75 -45.90 12.17
C LYS A 496 38.73 -44.80 12.52
N ILE A 497 38.30 -43.56 12.46
CA ILE A 497 39.13 -42.40 12.84
C ILE A 497 39.33 -42.34 14.36
N HIS A 498 38.32 -42.64 15.16
CA HIS A 498 38.44 -42.75 16.61
C HIS A 498 39.33 -43.92 17.04
N ALA A 499 39.12 -45.09 16.43
CA ALA A 499 39.98 -46.23 16.69
C ALA A 499 41.46 -46.00 16.34
N ALA A 500 41.74 -45.24 15.28
CA ALA A 500 43.10 -44.86 14.87
C ALA A 500 43.75 -43.78 15.76
N LYS A 501 42.97 -42.93 16.42
CA LYS A 501 43.46 -41.81 17.29
C LYS A 501 43.70 -42.22 18.75
N HIS A 502 42.98 -43.20 19.25
CA HIS A 502 42.91 -43.51 20.69
C HIS A 502 43.20 -44.97 21.04
N GLY A 503 43.96 -45.72 20.17
CA GLY A 503 44.47 -47.06 20.47
C GLY A 503 43.49 -47.92 21.31
N THR A 504 43.23 -49.14 20.90
CA THR A 504 42.34 -50.07 21.58
C THR A 504 42.59 -50.17 23.08
N ALA A 505 41.90 -49.36 23.88
CA ALA A 505 41.77 -49.48 25.31
C ALA A 505 40.30 -49.31 25.66
N ASP A 506 39.71 -50.24 26.33
CA ASP A 506 38.36 -50.25 26.90
C ASP A 506 38.06 -48.94 27.65
N GLY A 507 37.33 -48.11 27.01
CA GLY A 507 36.83 -46.86 27.62
C GLY A 507 35.94 -46.16 26.62
N GLN A 508 34.62 -46.27 26.81
CA GLN A 508 33.65 -45.37 26.16
C GLN A 508 34.10 -43.94 26.41
N SER A 509 34.76 -43.30 25.42
CA SER A 509 35.10 -41.89 25.50
C SER A 509 33.78 -41.10 25.45
N ASP A 510 33.39 -40.55 26.56
CA ASP A 510 32.25 -39.65 26.64
C ASP A 510 32.55 -38.37 25.83
N PRO A 511 31.86 -38.10 24.70
CA PRO A 511 32.08 -36.90 23.89
C PRO A 511 31.88 -35.60 24.68
N TYR A 512 31.16 -35.69 25.81
CA TYR A 512 30.83 -34.58 26.70
C TYR A 512 31.76 -34.46 27.93
N GLY A 513 32.85 -35.17 27.96
CA GLY A 513 33.85 -35.15 29.03
C GLY A 513 34.86 -34.01 28.99
N THR A 514 34.83 -33.13 27.98
CA THR A 514 35.80 -32.05 27.80
C THR A 514 35.70 -30.99 28.90
N PRO A 515 36.75 -30.23 29.21
CA PRO A 515 36.75 -29.16 30.24
C PRO A 515 35.64 -28.12 30.00
N PHE A 516 35.31 -27.84 28.74
CA PHE A 516 34.23 -26.97 28.36
C PHE A 516 32.87 -27.51 28.82
N TYR A 517 32.54 -28.75 28.47
CA TYR A 517 31.27 -29.36 28.88
C TYR A 517 31.16 -29.56 30.40
N GLN A 518 32.26 -29.75 31.08
CA GLN A 518 32.30 -29.80 32.56
C GLN A 518 31.94 -28.45 33.18
N ARG A 519 32.37 -27.32 32.55
CA ARG A 519 31.93 -25.99 32.99
C ARG A 519 30.44 -25.78 32.76
N VAL A 520 29.94 -26.16 31.59
CA VAL A 520 28.49 -26.10 31.28
C VAL A 520 27.70 -26.94 32.27
N ARG A 521 28.13 -28.18 32.54
CA ARG A 521 27.50 -29.07 33.53
C ARG A 521 27.44 -28.43 34.91
N ARG A 522 28.53 -27.84 35.38
CA ARG A 522 28.58 -27.13 36.68
C ARG A 522 27.62 -25.93 36.70
N LEU A 523 27.52 -25.17 35.60
CA LEU A 523 26.62 -24.04 35.50
C LEU A 523 25.15 -24.49 35.56
N VAL A 524 24.79 -25.50 34.78
CA VAL A 524 23.44 -26.07 34.79
C VAL A 524 23.10 -26.65 36.16
N GLU A 525 24.03 -27.38 36.77
CA GLU A 525 23.84 -27.93 38.12
C GLU A 525 23.62 -26.81 39.15
N TRP A 526 24.40 -25.74 39.08
CA TRP A 526 24.22 -24.55 39.92
C TRP A 526 22.82 -23.95 39.76
N CYS A 527 22.33 -23.81 38.53
CA CYS A 527 20.99 -23.28 38.26
C CYS A 527 19.89 -24.20 38.83
N VAL A 528 20.06 -25.52 38.72
CA VAL A 528 19.09 -26.50 39.24
C VAL A 528 19.11 -26.52 40.77
N VAL A 529 20.30 -26.38 41.41
CA VAL A 529 20.42 -26.25 42.88
C VAL A 529 19.75 -24.98 43.38
N HIS A 530 20.02 -23.84 42.71
CA HIS A 530 19.49 -22.51 43.09
C HIS A 530 18.21 -22.17 42.34
N ARG A 531 17.38 -23.19 42.02
CA ARG A 531 16.19 -23.05 41.14
C ARG A 531 15.25 -21.90 41.53
N LYS A 532 15.04 -21.68 42.88
CA LYS A 532 14.18 -20.55 43.32
C LYS A 532 14.74 -19.19 42.93
N THR A 533 16.05 -19.00 43.09
CA THR A 533 16.75 -17.75 42.75
C THR A 533 16.71 -17.51 41.23
N VAL A 534 16.94 -18.55 40.43
CA VAL A 534 16.90 -18.47 38.96
C VAL A 534 15.50 -18.08 38.47
N ILE A 535 14.44 -18.72 39.05
CA ILE A 535 13.05 -18.42 38.68
C ILE A 535 12.68 -16.98 39.06
N VAL A 536 13.00 -16.55 40.30
CA VAL A 536 12.71 -15.18 40.75
C VAL A 536 13.47 -14.14 39.93
N MET A 537 14.74 -14.36 39.62
CA MET A 537 15.54 -13.47 38.79
C MET A 537 14.97 -13.39 37.36
N THR A 538 14.59 -14.50 36.73
CA THR A 538 14.01 -14.51 35.39
C THR A 538 12.66 -13.78 35.37
N LEU A 539 11.81 -14.02 36.38
CA LEU A 539 10.52 -13.33 36.50
C LEU A 539 10.73 -11.82 36.76
N GLY A 540 11.71 -11.44 37.58
CA GLY A 540 12.09 -10.04 37.80
C GLY A 540 12.58 -9.36 36.53
N LEU A 541 13.43 -10.01 35.73
CA LEU A 541 13.86 -9.53 34.42
C LEU A 541 12.69 -9.40 33.44
N PHE A 542 11.77 -10.35 33.44
CA PHE A 542 10.56 -10.27 32.58
C PHE A 542 9.69 -9.06 32.97
N ILE A 543 9.38 -8.88 34.26
CA ILE A 543 8.61 -7.73 34.73
C ILE A 543 9.34 -6.41 34.36
N ALA A 544 10.65 -6.35 34.60
CA ALA A 544 11.45 -5.19 34.21
C ALA A 544 11.39 -4.93 32.69
N SER A 545 11.45 -5.98 31.87
CA SER A 545 11.35 -5.84 30.41
C SER A 545 9.98 -5.32 29.97
N VAL A 546 8.89 -5.79 30.60
CA VAL A 546 7.53 -5.28 30.35
C VAL A 546 7.42 -3.80 30.72
N MET A 547 8.01 -3.40 31.85
CA MET A 547 8.04 -1.99 32.25
C MET A 547 8.88 -1.13 31.30
N LEU A 548 10.04 -1.62 30.86
CA LEU A 548 10.92 -0.92 29.92
C LEU A 548 10.33 -0.87 28.52
N PHE A 549 9.51 -1.84 28.12
CA PHE A 549 8.88 -1.89 26.80
C PHE A 549 8.00 -0.66 26.51
N ARG A 550 7.47 -0.01 27.55
CA ARG A 550 6.70 1.25 27.39
C ARG A 550 7.52 2.41 26.82
N PHE A 551 8.86 2.33 26.93
CA PHE A 551 9.78 3.34 26.40
C PHE A 551 10.23 3.03 24.96
N VAL A 552 9.92 1.86 24.43
CA VAL A 552 10.20 1.52 23.03
C VAL A 552 9.24 2.32 22.13
N PRO A 553 9.77 3.13 21.21
CA PRO A 553 8.92 3.89 20.28
C PRO A 553 8.00 2.97 19.48
N GLN A 554 6.73 3.36 19.34
CA GLN A 554 5.75 2.60 18.58
C GLN A 554 5.63 3.17 17.17
N GLN A 555 5.73 2.32 16.15
CA GLN A 555 5.61 2.71 14.74
C GLN A 555 4.59 1.80 14.05
N PHE A 556 3.90 2.29 13.01
CA PHE A 556 3.04 1.42 12.18
C PHE A 556 3.89 0.73 11.12
N PHE A 557 4.19 1.42 10.04
CA PHE A 557 5.16 0.99 9.02
C PHE A 557 6.24 2.05 8.84
N PRO A 558 7.48 1.66 8.45
CA PRO A 558 8.52 2.61 8.11
C PRO A 558 8.24 3.27 6.75
N ALA A 559 8.82 4.46 6.50
CA ALA A 559 8.78 5.08 5.18
C ALA A 559 9.50 4.22 4.13
N SER A 560 9.12 4.40 2.86
CA SER A 560 9.73 3.66 1.75
C SER A 560 11.16 4.13 1.44
N ASN A 561 11.97 3.21 0.89
CA ASN A 561 13.30 3.51 0.34
C ASN A 561 13.25 4.07 -1.08
N ARG A 562 12.06 4.26 -1.65
CA ARG A 562 11.88 4.86 -2.96
C ARG A 562 12.45 6.28 -3.00
N LEU A 563 13.02 6.67 -4.14
CA LEU A 563 13.73 7.93 -4.30
C LEU A 563 12.80 9.13 -4.53
N GLU A 564 11.50 8.87 -4.74
CA GLU A 564 10.51 9.90 -4.99
C GLU A 564 10.13 10.66 -3.71
N LEU A 565 9.98 11.98 -3.84
CA LEU A 565 9.33 12.87 -2.88
C LEU A 565 8.00 13.35 -3.46
N MET A 566 6.96 13.33 -2.63
CA MET A 566 5.68 13.94 -2.93
C MET A 566 5.65 15.37 -2.38
N VAL A 567 5.35 16.34 -3.22
CA VAL A 567 5.23 17.74 -2.81
C VAL A 567 3.83 18.23 -3.17
N ASP A 568 3.02 18.48 -2.15
CA ASP A 568 1.67 18.99 -2.29
C ASP A 568 1.67 20.52 -2.18
N LEU A 569 0.97 21.17 -3.09
CA LEU A 569 0.69 22.60 -3.05
C LEU A 569 -0.82 22.78 -2.99
N LYS A 570 -1.32 23.30 -1.88
CA LYS A 570 -2.75 23.58 -1.69
C LYS A 570 -2.95 25.06 -1.51
N LEU A 571 -3.71 25.67 -2.42
CA LEU A 571 -4.20 27.03 -2.31
C LEU A 571 -5.52 27.07 -1.51
N ALA A 572 -5.98 28.27 -1.16
CA ALA A 572 -7.29 28.44 -0.55
C ALA A 572 -8.40 27.88 -1.44
N GLU A 573 -9.49 27.40 -0.81
CA GLU A 573 -10.64 26.87 -1.55
C GLU A 573 -11.25 27.99 -2.43
N GLY A 574 -11.62 27.67 -3.66
CA GLY A 574 -12.05 28.65 -4.66
C GLY A 574 -10.93 29.29 -5.48
N ALA A 575 -9.67 28.98 -5.24
CA ALA A 575 -8.58 29.43 -6.10
C ALA A 575 -8.71 28.86 -7.53
N SER A 576 -8.43 29.70 -8.52
CA SER A 576 -8.49 29.28 -9.93
C SER A 576 -7.34 28.34 -10.28
N LEU A 577 -7.56 27.48 -11.27
CA LEU A 577 -6.51 26.62 -11.79
C LEU A 577 -5.32 27.42 -12.38
N ALA A 578 -5.59 28.60 -12.94
CA ALA A 578 -4.57 29.52 -13.45
C ALA A 578 -3.63 29.99 -12.32
N ASN A 579 -4.19 30.33 -11.16
CA ASN A 579 -3.40 30.72 -9.99
C ASN A 579 -2.54 29.53 -9.50
N THR A 580 -3.14 28.35 -9.41
CA THR A 580 -2.43 27.12 -9.05
C THR A 580 -1.29 26.83 -10.03
N ALA A 581 -1.53 26.97 -11.34
CA ALA A 581 -0.49 26.81 -12.37
C ALA A 581 0.63 27.86 -12.26
N GLY A 582 0.31 29.10 -11.83
CA GLY A 582 1.29 30.14 -11.55
C GLY A 582 2.26 29.74 -10.44
N GLU A 583 1.74 29.22 -9.30
CA GLU A 583 2.55 28.75 -8.19
C GLU A 583 3.39 27.51 -8.57
N VAL A 584 2.83 26.63 -9.38
CA VAL A 584 3.58 25.47 -9.92
C VAL A 584 4.79 25.92 -10.72
N LYS A 585 4.61 26.90 -11.65
CA LYS A 585 5.71 27.44 -12.46
C LYS A 585 6.78 28.14 -11.61
N ARG A 586 6.39 28.78 -10.52
CA ARG A 586 7.35 29.38 -9.58
C ARG A 586 8.21 28.32 -8.90
N LEU A 587 7.62 27.21 -8.46
CA LEU A 587 8.38 26.11 -7.87
C LEU A 587 9.23 25.39 -8.92
N GLU A 588 8.73 25.16 -10.13
CA GLU A 588 9.50 24.58 -11.24
C GLU A 588 10.79 25.37 -11.54
N ALA A 589 10.71 26.70 -11.48
CA ALA A 589 11.88 27.56 -11.70
C ALA A 589 12.99 27.33 -10.64
N LEU A 590 12.61 26.96 -9.42
CA LEU A 590 13.56 26.63 -8.34
C LEU A 590 14.10 25.20 -8.46
N LEU A 591 13.29 24.26 -8.96
CA LEU A 591 13.67 22.86 -9.11
C LEU A 591 14.61 22.63 -10.31
N LYS A 592 14.50 23.46 -11.37
CA LYS A 592 15.13 23.24 -12.66
C LYS A 592 16.64 23.01 -12.60
N ASP A 593 17.34 23.75 -11.75
CA ASP A 593 18.82 23.72 -11.67
C ASP A 593 19.35 23.02 -10.42
N HIS A 594 18.51 22.33 -9.67
CA HIS A 594 18.90 21.65 -8.44
C HIS A 594 19.63 20.32 -8.72
N ALA A 595 20.89 20.22 -8.37
CA ALA A 595 21.79 19.11 -8.74
C ALA A 595 21.36 17.71 -8.22
N GLY A 596 20.62 17.65 -7.11
CA GLY A 596 20.17 16.39 -6.49
C GLY A 596 18.92 15.78 -7.14
N ILE A 597 18.31 16.43 -8.13
CA ILE A 597 17.12 16.00 -8.82
C ILE A 597 17.50 15.24 -10.09
N ASP A 598 16.88 14.09 -10.30
CA ASP A 598 16.93 13.34 -11.56
C ASP A 598 15.85 13.83 -12.52
N ASN A 599 14.60 13.82 -12.09
CA ASN A 599 13.50 14.44 -12.81
C ASN A 599 12.38 14.88 -11.85
N TYR A 600 11.43 15.66 -12.35
CA TYR A 600 10.20 16.00 -11.66
C TYR A 600 9.03 16.11 -12.62
N VAL A 601 7.85 15.78 -12.12
CA VAL A 601 6.58 15.94 -12.80
C VAL A 601 5.62 16.69 -11.89
N ALA A 602 4.84 17.61 -12.46
CA ALA A 602 3.80 18.35 -11.77
C ALA A 602 2.43 18.01 -12.35
N TYR A 603 1.49 17.68 -11.47
CA TYR A 603 0.08 17.49 -11.78
C TYR A 603 -0.68 18.69 -11.24
N VAL A 604 -1.21 19.52 -12.14
CA VAL A 604 -1.88 20.79 -11.80
C VAL A 604 -3.37 20.58 -11.85
N GLY A 605 -4.05 20.88 -10.75
CA GLY A 605 -5.50 20.66 -10.63
C GLY A 605 -5.88 19.24 -10.23
N THR A 606 -4.91 18.38 -9.94
CA THR A 606 -5.13 16.98 -9.51
C THR A 606 -3.91 16.45 -8.78
N GLY A 607 -4.06 15.32 -8.10
CA GLY A 607 -2.93 14.52 -7.63
C GLY A 607 -2.33 13.64 -8.72
N SER A 608 -1.19 13.04 -8.43
CA SER A 608 -0.55 12.05 -9.31
C SER A 608 -1.45 10.82 -9.47
N PRO A 609 -1.43 10.15 -10.62
CA PRO A 609 -2.02 8.81 -10.71
C PRO A 609 -1.32 7.88 -9.73
N ARG A 610 -1.97 6.79 -9.36
CA ARG A 610 -1.39 5.78 -8.49
C ARG A 610 -0.26 5.06 -9.21
N PHE A 611 0.97 5.57 -9.11
CA PHE A 611 2.17 4.93 -9.69
C PHE A 611 2.83 3.93 -8.72
N TYR A 612 2.41 3.95 -7.47
CA TYR A 612 2.90 3.11 -6.39
C TYR A 612 1.70 2.63 -5.57
N LEU A 613 1.61 1.32 -5.28
CA LEU A 613 0.41 0.72 -4.70
C LEU A 613 -0.02 1.37 -3.37
N PRO A 614 0.88 1.64 -2.40
CA PRO A 614 0.54 2.31 -1.14
C PRO A 614 0.32 3.83 -1.24
N LEU A 615 0.20 4.41 -2.43
CA LEU A 615 0.05 5.85 -2.58
C LEU A 615 -1.30 6.34 -2.04
N ASP A 616 -1.28 7.37 -1.18
CA ASP A 616 -2.47 8.15 -0.81
C ASP A 616 -2.84 9.09 -1.97
N GLN A 617 -3.73 8.63 -2.84
CA GLN A 617 -4.10 9.34 -4.06
C GLN A 617 -4.98 10.55 -3.76
N GLN A 618 -4.52 11.74 -4.18
CA GLN A 618 -5.27 12.97 -4.04
C GLN A 618 -6.28 13.14 -5.18
N LEU A 619 -7.44 13.67 -4.84
CA LEU A 619 -8.54 13.84 -5.79
C LEU A 619 -8.41 15.17 -6.56
N PRO A 620 -9.02 15.29 -7.75
CA PRO A 620 -8.99 16.53 -8.53
C PRO A 620 -9.58 17.71 -7.76
N ALA A 621 -8.86 18.84 -7.75
CA ALA A 621 -9.30 20.12 -7.23
C ALA A 621 -8.51 21.26 -7.88
N ALA A 622 -9.19 22.28 -8.37
CA ALA A 622 -8.54 23.40 -9.05
C ALA A 622 -7.50 24.13 -8.19
N SER A 623 -7.71 24.15 -6.87
CA SER A 623 -6.82 24.75 -5.86
C SER A 623 -5.66 23.83 -5.42
N PHE A 624 -5.43 22.71 -6.08
CA PHE A 624 -4.44 21.70 -5.69
C PHE A 624 -3.47 21.38 -6.83
N ALA A 625 -2.21 21.23 -6.49
CA ALA A 625 -1.22 20.64 -7.39
C ALA A 625 -0.27 19.72 -6.61
N GLN A 626 0.26 18.72 -7.29
CA GLN A 626 1.18 17.76 -6.70
C GLN A 626 2.39 17.54 -7.59
N PHE A 627 3.58 17.64 -7.00
CA PHE A 627 4.81 17.22 -7.64
C PHE A 627 5.21 15.82 -7.19
N VAL A 628 5.77 15.07 -8.10
CA VAL A 628 6.59 13.90 -7.83
C VAL A 628 8.01 14.24 -8.24
N VAL A 629 8.89 14.35 -7.25
CA VAL A 629 10.30 14.75 -7.48
C VAL A 629 11.16 13.52 -7.23
N LEU A 630 11.88 13.08 -8.26
CA LEU A 630 12.78 11.93 -8.21
C LEU A 630 14.19 12.41 -7.87
N ALA A 631 14.71 12.00 -6.72
CA ALA A 631 16.11 12.25 -6.34
C ALA A 631 17.04 11.18 -6.93
N LYS A 632 18.33 11.48 -7.01
CA LYS A 632 19.34 10.55 -7.54
C LYS A 632 19.72 9.45 -6.56
N THR A 633 19.81 9.79 -5.27
CA THR A 633 20.15 8.86 -4.18
C THR A 633 19.28 9.11 -2.95
N ILE A 634 19.30 8.17 -2.00
CA ILE A 634 18.54 8.32 -0.74
C ILE A 634 19.08 9.50 0.08
N GLU A 635 20.39 9.69 0.11
CA GLU A 635 21.05 10.81 0.82
C GLU A 635 20.64 12.14 0.21
N GLU A 636 20.69 12.26 -1.10
CA GLU A 636 20.24 13.45 -1.84
C GLU A 636 18.74 13.69 -1.64
N ARG A 637 17.92 12.65 -1.58
CA ARG A 637 16.48 12.75 -1.28
C ARG A 637 16.24 13.43 0.09
N GLU A 638 17.00 13.07 1.12
CA GLU A 638 16.83 13.66 2.44
C GLU A 638 17.29 15.13 2.48
N VAL A 639 18.39 15.45 1.81
CA VAL A 639 18.87 16.84 1.65
C VAL A 639 17.81 17.66 0.89
N LEU A 640 17.35 17.14 -0.24
CA LEU A 640 16.33 17.76 -1.08
C LEU A 640 15.02 17.97 -0.31
N ARG A 641 14.62 16.98 0.49
CA ARG A 641 13.42 17.08 1.32
C ARG A 641 13.50 18.25 2.31
N THR A 642 14.61 18.37 3.00
CA THR A 642 14.83 19.47 3.96
C THR A 642 14.82 20.82 3.24
N TRP A 643 15.56 20.93 2.15
CA TRP A 643 15.61 22.13 1.32
C TRP A 643 14.22 22.54 0.79
N LEU A 644 13.41 21.58 0.32
CA LEU A 644 12.05 21.84 -0.14
C LEU A 644 11.16 22.35 0.98
N ILE A 645 11.23 21.76 2.17
CA ILE A 645 10.44 22.21 3.33
C ILE A 645 10.78 23.67 3.67
N ASP A 646 12.06 23.99 3.76
CA ASP A 646 12.54 25.33 4.11
C ASP A 646 12.15 26.34 3.01
N THR A 647 12.39 26.02 1.75
CA THR A 647 12.05 26.86 0.58
C THR A 647 10.55 27.14 0.49
N LEU A 648 9.72 26.11 0.69
CA LEU A 648 8.26 26.28 0.62
C LEU A 648 7.73 27.13 1.77
N ASN A 649 8.26 26.97 2.97
CA ASN A 649 7.88 27.78 4.12
C ASN A 649 8.30 29.25 3.96
N GLU A 650 9.47 29.53 3.40
CA GLU A 650 9.98 30.89 3.24
C GLU A 650 9.41 31.63 2.02
N GLN A 651 9.34 30.94 0.88
CA GLN A 651 8.98 31.59 -0.39
C GLN A 651 7.53 31.42 -0.81
N PHE A 652 6.78 30.48 -0.20
CA PHE A 652 5.38 30.20 -0.54
C PHE A 652 4.43 30.27 0.70
N PRO A 653 4.48 31.35 1.48
CA PRO A 653 3.72 31.43 2.74
C PRO A 653 2.20 31.44 2.54
N ALA A 654 1.71 31.76 1.33
CA ALA A 654 0.30 31.76 0.98
C ALA A 654 -0.24 30.35 0.65
N LEU A 655 0.63 29.37 0.56
CA LEU A 655 0.27 27.99 0.25
C LEU A 655 0.33 27.11 1.51
N ARG A 656 -0.56 26.15 1.57
CA ARG A 656 -0.34 24.99 2.42
C ARG A 656 0.48 23.98 1.62
N SER A 657 1.73 23.86 1.96
CA SER A 657 2.67 22.94 1.31
C SER A 657 2.95 21.73 2.20
N ARG A 658 3.26 20.61 1.56
CA ARG A 658 3.63 19.36 2.24
C ARG A 658 4.70 18.65 1.44
N VAL A 659 5.76 18.19 2.09
CA VAL A 659 6.82 17.38 1.47
C VAL A 659 6.94 16.05 2.19
N THR A 660 6.58 14.96 1.52
CA THR A 660 6.55 13.63 2.13
C THR A 660 7.35 12.61 1.32
N ARG A 661 7.84 11.60 2.02
CA ARG A 661 8.33 10.35 1.42
C ARG A 661 7.14 9.47 1.07
N LEU A 662 7.35 8.51 0.18
CA LEU A 662 6.37 7.44 -0.03
C LEU A 662 6.26 6.55 1.21
N GLU A 663 5.06 6.03 1.47
CA GLU A 663 4.78 5.17 2.61
C GLU A 663 4.91 3.68 2.21
N ASN A 664 5.17 2.80 3.18
CA ASN A 664 5.02 1.35 3.04
C ASN A 664 3.72 0.90 3.68
N GLY A 665 3.11 -0.18 3.17
CA GLY A 665 1.86 -0.71 3.68
C GLY A 665 0.64 0.12 3.28
N PRO A 666 -0.54 -0.05 3.92
CA PRO A 666 -1.73 0.72 3.58
C PRO A 666 -1.51 2.23 3.73
N PRO A 667 -1.99 3.05 2.79
CA PRO A 667 -1.80 4.50 2.82
C PRO A 667 -2.54 5.13 4.00
N VAL A 668 -1.86 6.01 4.73
CA VAL A 668 -2.39 6.70 5.92
C VAL A 668 -2.67 8.18 5.66
N GLY A 669 -1.91 8.80 4.76
CA GLY A 669 -1.96 10.22 4.48
C GLY A 669 -1.28 11.05 5.59
N TYR A 670 -2.05 11.77 6.38
CA TYR A 670 -1.49 12.55 7.52
C TYR A 670 -1.27 11.66 8.73
N PRO A 671 -0.08 11.68 9.35
CA PRO A 671 0.25 10.77 10.45
C PRO A 671 -0.51 11.05 11.75
N VAL A 672 -0.83 12.32 12.03
CA VAL A 672 -1.60 12.74 13.21
C VAL A 672 -2.94 13.28 12.75
N GLN A 673 -4.02 12.64 13.20
CA GLN A 673 -5.37 13.02 12.86
C GLN A 673 -6.28 12.92 14.10
N PHE A 674 -7.13 13.92 14.28
CA PHE A 674 -8.23 13.92 15.24
C PHE A 674 -9.51 14.29 14.52
N ARG A 675 -10.55 13.47 14.65
CA ARG A 675 -11.82 13.64 13.97
C ARG A 675 -12.89 14.08 14.94
N VAL A 676 -13.55 15.18 14.59
CA VAL A 676 -14.75 15.66 15.28
C VAL A 676 -15.93 15.38 14.38
N THR A 677 -16.89 14.63 14.88
CA THR A 677 -18.10 14.22 14.16
C THR A 677 -19.33 14.63 14.96
N GLY A 678 -20.36 15.14 14.30
CA GLY A 678 -21.60 15.55 14.96
C GLY A 678 -22.67 15.99 13.96
N GLU A 679 -23.86 16.34 14.41
CA GLU A 679 -24.98 16.66 13.53
C GLU A 679 -24.89 18.07 12.93
N HIS A 680 -24.39 19.05 13.70
CA HIS A 680 -24.39 20.46 13.29
C HIS A 680 -22.99 20.91 12.87
N ILE A 681 -22.88 21.31 11.61
CA ILE A 681 -21.60 21.69 10.96
C ILE A 681 -20.86 22.78 11.75
N GLU A 682 -21.55 23.81 12.20
CA GLU A 682 -20.92 24.92 12.91
C GLU A 682 -20.33 24.51 14.26
N GLU A 683 -21.03 23.66 15.00
CA GLU A 683 -20.54 23.11 16.26
C GLU A 683 -19.35 22.19 16.06
N VAL A 684 -19.43 21.27 15.06
CA VAL A 684 -18.32 20.39 14.70
C VAL A 684 -17.07 21.20 14.35
N ARG A 685 -17.23 22.26 13.57
CA ARG A 685 -16.14 23.15 13.17
C ARG A 685 -15.57 23.93 14.36
N ALA A 686 -16.44 24.45 15.25
CA ALA A 686 -16.00 25.15 16.45
C ALA A 686 -15.19 24.24 17.39
N LEU A 687 -15.66 23.00 17.59
CA LEU A 687 -14.95 21.97 18.35
C LEU A 687 -13.63 21.58 17.69
N ALA A 688 -13.61 21.39 16.36
CA ALA A 688 -12.41 21.05 15.61
C ALA A 688 -11.34 22.16 15.70
N ARG A 689 -11.74 23.43 15.70
CA ARG A 689 -10.83 24.57 15.93
C ARG A 689 -10.21 24.55 17.33
N LYS A 690 -11.01 24.22 18.38
CA LYS A 690 -10.48 24.03 19.74
C LYS A 690 -9.47 22.88 19.78
N VAL A 691 -9.77 21.75 19.14
CA VAL A 691 -8.85 20.61 19.01
C VAL A 691 -7.58 21.01 18.28
N ALA A 692 -7.68 21.70 17.14
CA ALA A 692 -6.55 22.17 16.35
C ALA A 692 -5.64 23.13 17.16
N ALA A 693 -6.22 24.01 17.97
CA ALA A 693 -5.47 24.90 18.86
C ALA A 693 -4.62 24.09 19.86
N LYS A 694 -5.21 23.04 20.48
CA LYS A 694 -4.50 22.18 21.42
C LYS A 694 -3.42 21.35 20.73
N VAL A 695 -3.67 20.86 19.53
CA VAL A 695 -2.66 20.11 18.74
C VAL A 695 -1.45 20.99 18.39
N ARG A 696 -1.67 22.28 18.08
CA ARG A 696 -0.59 23.25 17.79
C ARG A 696 0.31 23.57 19.00
N GLU A 697 -0.14 23.32 20.21
CA GLU A 697 0.68 23.51 21.41
C GLU A 697 1.87 22.51 21.50
N ASN A 698 1.80 21.38 20.77
CA ASN A 698 2.86 20.41 20.76
C ASN A 698 4.01 20.84 19.80
N PRO A 699 5.26 20.99 20.28
CA PRO A 699 6.36 21.53 19.47
C PRO A 699 6.84 20.61 18.35
N HIS A 700 6.46 19.34 18.38
CA HIS A 700 6.84 18.33 17.37
C HIS A 700 5.78 18.17 16.28
N VAL A 701 4.74 18.98 16.29
CA VAL A 701 3.66 18.93 15.32
C VAL A 701 3.68 20.19 14.45
N VAL A 702 3.59 19.99 13.15
CA VAL A 702 3.58 21.07 12.16
C VAL A 702 2.41 20.90 11.20
N ASN A 703 2.11 21.92 10.40
CA ASN A 703 1.07 21.90 9.38
C ASN A 703 -0.31 21.50 9.93
N VAL A 704 -0.66 22.01 11.13
CA VAL A 704 -1.95 21.73 11.76
C VAL A 704 -3.06 22.50 11.04
N HIS A 705 -4.00 21.80 10.44
CA HIS A 705 -5.13 22.36 9.70
C HIS A 705 -6.36 21.47 9.81
N LEU A 706 -7.48 22.03 9.40
CA LEU A 706 -8.74 21.31 9.21
C LEU A 706 -8.82 20.84 7.76
N ASP A 707 -9.34 19.64 7.52
CA ASP A 707 -9.63 19.16 6.16
C ASP A 707 -10.82 19.90 5.54
N TRP A 708 -11.62 20.51 6.35
CA TRP A 708 -12.71 21.37 5.95
C TRP A 708 -12.20 22.79 5.82
N GLU A 709 -11.98 23.20 4.59
CA GLU A 709 -11.34 24.46 4.24
C GLU A 709 -12.22 25.69 4.53
N GLU A 710 -11.63 26.86 4.31
CA GLU A 710 -12.33 28.13 4.44
C GLU A 710 -13.53 28.21 3.48
N PRO A 711 -14.58 29.02 3.85
CA PRO A 711 -15.70 29.21 2.96
C PRO A 711 -15.29 29.82 1.63
N SER A 712 -15.95 29.40 0.55
CA SER A 712 -15.74 29.94 -0.79
C SER A 712 -16.49 31.26 -0.97
N LYS A 713 -15.90 32.20 -1.72
CA LYS A 713 -16.55 33.45 -2.10
C LYS A 713 -17.67 33.20 -3.08
N VAL A 714 -18.80 33.87 -2.88
CA VAL A 714 -19.98 33.77 -3.74
C VAL A 714 -20.56 35.13 -4.01
N VAL A 715 -21.17 35.31 -5.17
CA VAL A 715 -21.98 36.49 -5.50
C VAL A 715 -23.43 36.03 -5.62
N TYR A 716 -24.27 36.47 -4.70
CA TYR A 716 -25.70 36.25 -4.74
C TYR A 716 -26.37 37.27 -5.65
N LEU A 717 -27.21 36.77 -6.54
CA LEU A 717 -28.08 37.60 -7.37
C LEU A 717 -29.51 37.57 -6.79
N ASN A 718 -29.80 38.54 -5.96
CA ASN A 718 -31.12 38.63 -5.35
C ASN A 718 -32.09 39.23 -6.35
N ILE A 719 -32.91 38.36 -6.98
CA ILE A 719 -33.80 38.73 -8.07
C ILE A 719 -35.08 39.37 -7.52
N ASP A 720 -35.38 40.57 -8.00
CA ASP A 720 -36.72 41.17 -7.82
C ASP A 720 -37.68 40.46 -8.79
N GLN A 721 -38.46 39.51 -8.26
CA GLN A 721 -39.33 38.63 -9.06
C GLN A 721 -40.43 39.40 -9.77
N ASP A 722 -40.94 40.46 -9.17
CA ASP A 722 -42.02 41.27 -9.77
C ASP A 722 -41.49 42.06 -10.97
N ARG A 723 -40.35 42.73 -10.82
CA ARG A 723 -39.69 43.43 -11.92
C ARG A 723 -39.23 42.48 -13.01
N ALA A 724 -38.61 41.36 -12.65
CA ALA A 724 -38.14 40.38 -13.62
C ALA A 724 -39.27 39.84 -14.49
N ARG A 725 -40.39 39.47 -13.87
CA ARG A 725 -41.60 38.99 -14.60
C ARG A 725 -42.24 40.08 -15.43
N ALA A 726 -42.36 41.30 -14.92
CA ALA A 726 -42.91 42.44 -15.67
C ALA A 726 -42.07 42.73 -16.93
N LEU A 727 -40.78 42.49 -16.89
CA LEU A 727 -39.85 42.65 -18.01
C LEU A 727 -39.71 41.40 -18.88
N GLY A 728 -40.41 40.31 -18.58
CA GLY A 728 -40.34 39.06 -19.33
C GLY A 728 -39.06 38.25 -19.10
N VAL A 729 -38.53 38.23 -17.88
CA VAL A 729 -37.35 37.48 -17.50
C VAL A 729 -37.74 36.45 -16.42
N SER A 730 -37.63 35.17 -16.71
CA SER A 730 -37.77 34.12 -15.72
C SER A 730 -36.41 33.79 -15.07
N THR A 731 -36.42 33.27 -13.84
CA THR A 731 -35.21 32.84 -13.14
C THR A 731 -34.44 31.78 -13.93
N ALA A 732 -35.17 30.82 -14.57
CA ALA A 732 -34.56 29.79 -15.37
C ALA A 732 -33.88 30.34 -16.64
N ASN A 733 -34.51 31.32 -17.32
CA ASN A 733 -33.94 31.96 -18.50
C ASN A 733 -32.71 32.78 -18.13
N LEU A 734 -32.78 33.50 -17.00
CA LEU A 734 -31.65 34.27 -16.47
C LEU A 734 -30.48 33.34 -16.14
N ALA A 735 -30.72 32.23 -15.43
CA ALA A 735 -29.66 31.25 -15.11
C ALA A 735 -28.99 30.66 -16.35
N LYS A 736 -29.79 30.26 -17.34
CA LYS A 736 -29.28 29.74 -18.63
C LYS A 736 -28.47 30.79 -19.38
N PHE A 737 -28.95 32.02 -19.40
CA PHE A 737 -28.25 33.13 -20.03
C PHE A 737 -26.91 33.44 -19.34
N LEU A 738 -26.88 33.49 -18.01
CA LEU A 738 -25.66 33.70 -17.24
C LEU A 738 -24.66 32.53 -17.46
N GLN A 739 -25.14 31.31 -17.43
CA GLN A 739 -24.30 30.12 -17.73
C GLN A 739 -23.71 30.22 -19.14
N SER A 740 -24.52 30.51 -20.13
CA SER A 740 -24.04 30.65 -21.51
C SER A 740 -23.06 31.81 -21.67
N SER A 741 -23.35 32.94 -21.06
CA SER A 741 -22.49 34.15 -21.19
C SER A 741 -21.18 34.04 -20.43
N LEU A 742 -21.17 33.43 -19.22
CA LEU A 742 -20.00 33.41 -18.34
C LEU A 742 -19.15 32.15 -18.52
N THR A 743 -19.78 30.96 -18.56
CA THR A 743 -19.09 29.67 -18.61
C THR A 743 -19.08 29.07 -20.01
N GLY A 744 -20.16 29.30 -20.75
CA GLY A 744 -20.43 28.71 -22.04
C GLY A 744 -21.48 27.60 -22.00
N SER A 745 -22.23 27.44 -23.09
CA SER A 745 -23.17 26.35 -23.32
C SER A 745 -22.85 25.62 -24.61
N SER A 746 -22.83 24.29 -24.57
CA SER A 746 -22.65 23.46 -25.74
C SER A 746 -23.90 23.50 -26.60
N VAL A 747 -23.74 23.83 -27.87
CA VAL A 747 -24.84 23.98 -28.85
C VAL A 747 -24.84 22.83 -29.84
N SER A 748 -23.67 22.39 -30.25
CA SER A 748 -23.55 21.33 -31.28
C SER A 748 -22.17 20.70 -31.22
N GLN A 749 -21.92 19.74 -32.10
CA GLN A 749 -20.65 19.00 -32.17
C GLN A 749 -20.07 19.06 -33.57
N TYR A 750 -18.90 19.64 -33.69
CA TYR A 750 -18.09 19.59 -34.93
C TYR A 750 -17.40 18.22 -35.01
N ARG A 751 -17.49 17.58 -36.15
CA ARG A 751 -17.00 16.21 -36.37
C ARG A 751 -15.79 16.24 -37.28
N GLU A 752 -14.67 15.76 -36.76
CA GLU A 752 -13.40 15.68 -37.52
C GLU A 752 -12.83 14.26 -37.26
N ASP A 753 -12.78 13.45 -38.27
CA ASP A 753 -12.35 12.05 -38.22
C ASP A 753 -13.06 11.27 -37.11
N ASN A 754 -12.37 10.91 -36.05
CA ASN A 754 -12.88 10.22 -34.86
C ASN A 754 -13.19 11.17 -33.69
N GLU A 755 -12.94 12.47 -33.83
CA GLU A 755 -13.14 13.47 -32.80
C GLU A 755 -14.52 14.14 -32.87
N LEU A 756 -15.10 14.35 -31.69
CA LEU A 756 -16.33 15.12 -31.49
C LEU A 756 -15.99 16.40 -30.72
N ILE A 757 -15.78 17.48 -31.44
CA ILE A 757 -15.38 18.75 -30.85
C ILE A 757 -16.64 19.57 -30.57
N GLU A 758 -16.87 19.92 -29.32
CA GLU A 758 -18.07 20.73 -28.95
C GLU A 758 -17.96 22.15 -29.48
N ILE A 759 -19.06 22.64 -30.05
CA ILE A 759 -19.25 24.06 -30.40
C ILE A 759 -19.92 24.71 -29.20
N LEU A 760 -19.22 25.64 -28.53
CA LEU A 760 -19.65 26.30 -27.30
C LEU A 760 -19.88 27.79 -27.56
N LEU A 761 -21.06 28.26 -27.15
CA LEU A 761 -21.40 29.68 -27.12
C LEU A 761 -21.05 30.28 -25.78
N ARG A 762 -20.35 31.42 -25.76
CA ARG A 762 -20.10 32.20 -24.52
C ARG A 762 -19.93 33.68 -24.80
N GLY A 763 -19.92 34.49 -23.74
CA GLY A 763 -19.62 35.93 -23.83
C GLY A 763 -18.14 36.16 -24.15
N THR A 764 -17.83 37.38 -24.59
CA THR A 764 -16.45 37.83 -24.84
C THR A 764 -15.60 37.76 -23.57
N VAL A 765 -14.28 37.61 -23.71
CA VAL A 765 -13.35 37.54 -22.57
C VAL A 765 -13.54 38.70 -21.61
N HIS A 766 -13.72 39.94 -22.11
CA HIS A 766 -13.93 41.13 -21.31
C HIS A 766 -15.22 41.04 -20.46
N GLU A 767 -16.32 40.58 -21.04
CA GLU A 767 -17.60 40.41 -20.33
C GLU A 767 -17.56 39.32 -19.26
N ARG A 768 -16.67 38.34 -19.39
CA ARG A 768 -16.56 37.18 -18.47
C ARG A 768 -15.57 37.38 -17.33
N THR A 769 -14.55 38.21 -17.51
CA THR A 769 -13.44 38.38 -16.55
C THR A 769 -13.59 39.60 -15.68
N GLU A 770 -14.37 40.57 -16.09
CA GLU A 770 -14.55 41.84 -15.40
C GLU A 770 -15.84 41.81 -14.54
N LEU A 771 -15.70 41.51 -13.27
CA LEU A 771 -16.83 41.41 -12.33
C LEU A 771 -17.61 42.75 -12.23
N SER A 772 -16.94 43.87 -12.45
CA SER A 772 -17.56 45.22 -12.46
C SER A 772 -18.59 45.40 -13.56
N LEU A 773 -18.52 44.62 -14.65
CA LEU A 773 -19.49 44.67 -15.76
C LEU A 773 -20.76 43.83 -15.50
N LEU A 774 -20.75 42.95 -14.50
CA LEU A 774 -21.89 42.07 -14.23
C LEU A 774 -23.22 42.85 -14.01
N PRO A 775 -23.28 43.96 -13.28
CA PRO A 775 -24.53 44.72 -13.15
C PRO A 775 -25.09 45.29 -14.46
N SER A 776 -24.22 45.60 -15.41
CA SER A 776 -24.59 46.16 -16.75
C SER A 776 -24.83 45.13 -17.82
N LEU A 777 -24.70 43.80 -17.50
CA LEU A 777 -24.88 42.73 -18.44
C LEU A 777 -26.30 42.77 -19.04
N ALA A 778 -26.39 42.76 -20.38
CA ALA A 778 -27.66 42.87 -21.11
C ALA A 778 -28.39 41.53 -21.12
N VAL A 779 -29.36 41.37 -20.23
CA VAL A 779 -30.16 40.15 -20.08
C VAL A 779 -31.30 40.16 -21.11
N PRO A 780 -31.46 39.10 -21.92
CA PRO A 780 -32.54 39.06 -22.90
C PRO A 780 -33.90 38.82 -22.23
N THR A 781 -34.94 39.47 -22.75
CA THR A 781 -36.34 39.33 -22.34
C THR A 781 -37.11 38.52 -23.36
N ASP A 782 -38.24 37.94 -22.98
CA ASP A 782 -39.10 37.12 -23.89
C ASP A 782 -39.60 37.91 -25.12
N ASN A 783 -39.58 39.26 -25.03
CA ASN A 783 -40.00 40.14 -26.14
C ASN A 783 -38.85 40.51 -27.09
N GLY A 784 -37.71 39.85 -27.01
CA GLY A 784 -36.55 40.11 -27.87
C GLY A 784 -35.76 41.41 -27.57
N ARG A 785 -36.08 42.07 -26.48
CA ARG A 785 -35.33 43.24 -25.96
C ARG A 785 -34.35 42.77 -24.89
N SER A 786 -33.45 43.62 -24.46
CA SER A 786 -32.52 43.34 -23.36
C SER A 786 -32.65 44.39 -22.26
N VAL A 787 -32.46 43.95 -21.05
CA VAL A 787 -32.47 44.82 -19.83
C VAL A 787 -31.17 44.64 -19.09
N ALA A 788 -30.68 45.65 -18.42
CA ALA A 788 -29.49 45.52 -17.60
C ALA A 788 -29.81 44.62 -16.36
N LEU A 789 -28.87 43.74 -15.98
CA LEU A 789 -29.06 42.83 -14.82
C LEU A 789 -29.41 43.62 -13.55
N SER A 790 -28.81 44.77 -13.33
CA SER A 790 -29.09 45.65 -12.20
C SER A 790 -30.53 46.16 -12.11
N GLN A 791 -31.32 46.07 -13.18
CA GLN A 791 -32.74 46.44 -13.14
C GLN A 791 -33.62 45.36 -12.55
N ILE A 792 -33.17 44.12 -12.57
CA ILE A 792 -33.94 42.96 -12.14
C ILE A 792 -33.34 42.22 -10.94
N ALA A 793 -32.07 42.50 -10.59
CA ALA A 793 -31.36 41.85 -9.49
C ALA A 793 -30.42 42.79 -8.75
N THR A 794 -30.23 42.55 -7.48
CA THR A 794 -29.20 43.19 -6.65
C THR A 794 -28.08 42.18 -6.38
N LEU A 795 -26.84 42.66 -6.46
CA LEU A 795 -25.66 41.83 -6.21
C LEU A 795 -25.26 41.93 -4.74
N GLU A 796 -25.09 40.77 -4.09
CA GLU A 796 -24.61 40.69 -2.72
C GLU A 796 -23.40 39.76 -2.69
N TYR A 797 -22.31 40.23 -2.08
CA TYR A 797 -21.09 39.44 -1.94
C TYR A 797 -21.12 38.71 -0.60
N GLY A 798 -20.88 37.40 -0.62
CA GLY A 798 -20.92 36.58 0.57
C GLY A 798 -19.95 35.40 0.52
N PHE A 799 -20.17 34.50 1.45
CA PHE A 799 -19.45 33.29 1.58
C PHE A 799 -20.41 32.10 1.71
N GLU A 800 -20.05 30.97 1.11
CA GLU A 800 -20.76 29.69 1.27
C GLU A 800 -19.78 28.57 1.53
N GLU A 801 -20.31 27.42 1.99
CA GLU A 801 -19.48 26.23 2.16
C GLU A 801 -18.85 25.80 0.84
N GLY A 802 -17.52 25.82 0.77
CA GLY A 802 -16.76 25.34 -0.40
C GLY A 802 -16.75 23.83 -0.51
N ILE A 803 -16.77 23.15 0.65
CA ILE A 803 -16.77 21.69 0.72
C ILE A 803 -17.38 21.25 2.05
N ILE A 804 -18.16 20.18 2.05
CA ILE A 804 -18.74 19.55 3.24
C ILE A 804 -18.32 18.08 3.24
N TRP A 805 -17.63 17.65 4.32
CA TRP A 805 -17.23 16.25 4.49
C TRP A 805 -18.20 15.51 5.40
N HIS A 806 -18.55 14.28 5.00
CA HIS A 806 -19.24 13.31 5.84
C HIS A 806 -18.43 12.05 6.06
N ARG A 807 -18.67 11.44 7.20
CA ARG A 807 -18.26 10.09 7.50
C ARG A 807 -19.46 9.34 8.09
N ASN A 808 -19.86 8.26 7.44
CA ASN A 808 -21.02 7.46 7.84
C ASN A 808 -22.28 8.33 8.03
N ARG A 809 -22.56 9.25 7.09
CA ARG A 809 -23.70 10.19 7.05
C ARG A 809 -23.66 11.34 8.04
N LEU A 810 -22.64 11.46 8.86
CA LEU A 810 -22.52 12.61 9.77
C LEU A 810 -21.45 13.57 9.28
N PRO A 811 -21.68 14.86 9.39
CA PRO A 811 -20.64 15.88 9.20
C PRO A 811 -19.41 15.55 10.03
N ASN A 812 -18.26 15.59 9.40
CA ASN A 812 -17.00 15.23 10.02
C ASN A 812 -15.91 16.24 9.65
N VAL A 813 -15.24 16.80 10.65
CA VAL A 813 -14.07 17.64 10.45
C VAL A 813 -12.85 16.94 11.03
N THR A 814 -11.82 16.75 10.21
CA THR A 814 -10.56 16.14 10.63
C THR A 814 -9.49 17.20 10.84
N VAL A 815 -8.98 17.29 12.04
CA VAL A 815 -7.75 18.02 12.35
C VAL A 815 -6.58 17.16 11.89
N ARG A 816 -5.82 17.64 10.93
CA ARG A 816 -4.68 16.95 10.32
C ARG A 816 -3.39 17.65 10.67
N ALA A 817 -2.32 16.87 10.85
CA ALA A 817 -1.01 17.43 11.14
C ALA A 817 0.11 16.50 10.69
N ASP A 818 1.24 17.10 10.36
CA ASP A 818 2.49 16.43 10.08
C ASP A 818 3.43 16.47 11.31
N ILE A 819 4.50 15.68 11.24
CA ILE A 819 5.46 15.53 12.35
C ILE A 819 6.74 16.28 11.99
N TYR A 820 7.21 17.10 12.94
CA TYR A 820 8.51 17.72 12.89
C TYR A 820 9.52 16.90 13.71
N GLY A 821 10.65 16.56 13.09
CA GLY A 821 11.72 15.79 13.74
C GLY A 821 11.61 14.28 13.55
N LYS A 822 12.03 13.51 14.57
CA LYS A 822 12.15 12.05 14.52
C LYS A 822 11.08 11.32 15.36
N GLU A 823 10.18 12.08 15.98
CA GLU A 823 9.15 11.51 16.84
C GLU A 823 8.18 10.61 16.05
N GLN A 824 7.64 9.59 16.73
CA GLN A 824 6.68 8.68 16.13
C GLN A 824 5.25 9.17 16.32
N PRO A 825 4.35 8.96 15.33
CA PRO A 825 2.96 9.41 15.40
C PRO A 825 2.25 8.97 16.68
N ALA A 826 2.43 7.72 17.08
CA ALA A 826 1.80 7.16 18.28
C ALA A 826 2.27 7.86 19.57
N THR A 827 3.54 8.27 19.63
CA THR A 827 4.10 9.01 20.76
C THR A 827 3.45 10.39 20.88
N LEU A 828 3.36 11.10 19.76
CA LEU A 828 2.75 12.44 19.71
C LEU A 828 1.26 12.41 20.05
N VAL A 829 0.51 11.49 19.46
CA VAL A 829 -0.91 11.32 19.78
C VAL A 829 -1.09 11.03 21.28
N LYS A 830 -0.24 10.17 21.87
CA LYS A 830 -0.27 9.89 23.31
C LYS A 830 0.03 11.09 24.19
N GLN A 831 0.89 12.03 23.75
CA GLN A 831 1.17 13.28 24.42
C GLN A 831 0.00 14.28 24.30
N ILE A 832 -0.65 14.33 23.14
CA ILE A 832 -1.74 15.27 22.85
C ILE A 832 -3.05 14.81 23.51
N MET A 833 -3.35 13.51 23.53
CA MET A 833 -4.61 12.98 24.04
C MET A 833 -5.06 13.54 25.41
N PRO A 834 -4.20 13.61 26.46
CA PRO A 834 -4.59 14.17 27.74
C PRO A 834 -4.98 15.65 27.69
N THR A 835 -4.42 16.41 26.73
CA THR A 835 -4.74 17.84 26.56
C THR A 835 -6.13 18.06 25.96
N LEU A 836 -6.71 17.02 25.36
CA LEU A 836 -8.04 17.02 24.74
C LEU A 836 -9.14 16.53 25.69
N ASP A 837 -8.80 16.06 26.90
CA ASP A 837 -9.78 15.50 27.85
C ASP A 837 -10.81 16.52 28.30
N SER A 838 -10.40 17.79 28.43
CA SER A 838 -11.34 18.89 28.74
C SER A 838 -12.37 19.11 27.62
N ILE A 839 -11.91 19.03 26.36
CA ILE A 839 -12.81 19.17 25.20
C ILE A 839 -13.74 17.97 25.11
N ARG A 840 -13.26 16.76 25.43
CA ARG A 840 -14.09 15.55 25.45
C ARG A 840 -15.19 15.61 26.49
N ALA A 841 -14.89 16.15 27.66
CA ALA A 841 -15.86 16.32 28.74
C ALA A 841 -16.96 17.36 28.42
N GLU A 842 -16.67 18.30 27.51
CA GLU A 842 -17.59 19.35 27.05
C GLU A 842 -18.37 18.96 25.77
N LEU A 843 -18.15 17.74 25.20
CA LEU A 843 -18.83 17.34 23.98
C LEU A 843 -20.34 17.20 24.22
N PRO A 844 -21.19 17.80 23.36
CA PRO A 844 -22.62 17.57 23.39
C PRO A 844 -22.98 16.10 23.09
N ASP A 845 -24.17 15.67 23.52
CA ASP A 845 -24.66 14.33 23.19
C ASP A 845 -24.70 14.12 21.67
N GLY A 846 -24.20 12.96 21.22
CA GLY A 846 -24.14 12.62 19.80
C GLY A 846 -22.89 13.12 19.06
N TYR A 847 -22.01 13.90 19.73
CA TYR A 847 -20.73 14.33 19.17
C TYR A 847 -19.62 13.40 19.61
N LEU A 848 -18.68 13.16 18.70
CA LEU A 848 -17.55 12.25 18.90
C LEU A 848 -16.23 12.96 18.58
N LEU A 849 -15.21 12.66 19.37
CA LEU A 849 -13.82 13.03 19.13
C LEU A 849 -12.97 11.77 19.07
N ASP A 850 -12.64 11.34 17.86
CA ASP A 850 -11.89 10.12 17.58
C ASP A 850 -10.46 10.40 17.12
N VAL A 851 -9.57 9.45 17.41
CA VAL A 851 -8.21 9.44 16.85
C VAL A 851 -8.22 8.75 15.50
N GLY A 852 -7.60 9.39 14.50
CA GLY A 852 -7.42 8.85 13.15
C GLY A 852 -5.94 8.64 12.79
N GLY A 853 -5.70 8.52 11.49
CA GLY A 853 -4.35 8.42 10.93
C GLY A 853 -3.62 7.15 11.34
N THR A 854 -2.31 7.26 11.48
CA THR A 854 -1.42 6.11 11.76
C THR A 854 -1.84 5.29 12.98
N VAL A 855 -2.38 5.95 14.01
CA VAL A 855 -2.77 5.27 15.27
C VAL A 855 -4.02 4.41 15.04
N GLU A 856 -5.03 4.91 14.33
CA GLU A 856 -6.24 4.13 13.99
C GLU A 856 -5.89 2.92 13.13
N ASP A 857 -5.09 3.11 12.07
CA ASP A 857 -4.75 2.04 11.14
C ASP A 857 -3.84 0.99 11.79
N SER A 858 -2.91 1.43 12.67
CA SER A 858 -2.12 0.52 13.50
C SER A 858 -2.99 -0.30 14.45
N ALA A 859 -3.93 0.34 15.14
CA ALA A 859 -4.85 -0.35 16.07
C ALA A 859 -5.74 -1.36 15.31
N ARG A 860 -6.21 -1.01 14.11
CA ARG A 860 -7.00 -1.91 13.25
C ARG A 860 -6.18 -3.11 12.80
N GLY A 861 -4.95 -2.89 12.33
CA GLY A 861 -4.03 -3.97 11.95
C GLY A 861 -3.71 -4.90 13.13
N GLN A 862 -3.42 -4.33 14.29
CA GLN A 862 -3.16 -5.11 15.53
C GLN A 862 -4.39 -5.90 15.97
N LYS A 863 -5.57 -5.30 15.97
CA LYS A 863 -6.83 -5.98 16.30
C LYS A 863 -7.07 -7.20 15.40
N SER A 864 -6.80 -7.05 14.10
CA SER A 864 -6.94 -8.12 13.11
C SER A 864 -5.99 -9.29 13.38
N VAL A 865 -4.71 -9.02 13.69
CA VAL A 865 -3.73 -10.04 14.05
C VAL A 865 -4.07 -10.68 15.40
N ASN A 866 -4.45 -9.88 16.39
CA ASN A 866 -4.81 -10.38 17.74
C ASN A 866 -6.03 -11.31 17.70
N ALA A 867 -6.94 -11.13 16.75
CA ALA A 867 -8.06 -12.06 16.53
C ALA A 867 -7.60 -13.48 16.16
N GLY A 868 -6.41 -13.63 15.55
CA GLY A 868 -5.80 -14.91 15.23
C GLY A 868 -5.03 -15.57 16.40
N VAL A 869 -4.69 -14.80 17.46
CA VAL A 869 -3.90 -15.31 18.59
C VAL A 869 -4.58 -16.47 19.33
N PRO A 870 -5.90 -16.47 19.59
CA PRO A 870 -6.55 -17.63 20.20
C PRO A 870 -6.39 -18.92 19.39
N MET A 871 -6.49 -18.84 18.07
CA MET A 871 -6.27 -19.98 17.18
C MET A 871 -4.83 -20.47 17.26
N PHE A 872 -3.86 -19.55 17.26
CA PHE A 872 -2.44 -19.87 17.48
C PHE A 872 -2.24 -20.64 18.79
N ILE A 873 -2.80 -20.14 19.89
CA ILE A 873 -2.69 -20.78 21.21
C ILE A 873 -3.26 -22.21 21.17
N VAL A 874 -4.45 -22.40 20.61
CA VAL A 874 -5.09 -23.72 20.50
C VAL A 874 -4.24 -24.70 19.69
N VAL A 875 -3.76 -24.27 18.54
CA VAL A 875 -2.90 -25.11 17.65
C VAL A 875 -1.62 -25.50 18.38
N VAL A 876 -0.94 -24.52 19.01
CA VAL A 876 0.32 -24.79 19.72
C VAL A 876 0.11 -25.71 20.91
N LEU A 877 -0.92 -25.47 21.76
CA LEU A 877 -1.22 -26.35 22.89
C LEU A 877 -1.54 -27.76 22.42
N THR A 878 -2.26 -27.91 21.30
CA THR A 878 -2.56 -29.22 20.73
C THR A 878 -1.30 -29.93 20.27
N LEU A 879 -0.41 -29.25 19.53
CA LEU A 879 0.87 -29.80 19.07
C LEU A 879 1.76 -30.20 20.26
N LEU A 880 1.86 -29.33 21.27
CA LEU A 880 2.62 -29.61 22.48
C LEU A 880 2.04 -30.82 23.25
N MET A 881 0.71 -30.91 23.33
CA MET A 881 0.04 -32.03 24.02
C MET A 881 0.25 -33.36 23.28
N VAL A 882 0.20 -33.37 21.96
CA VAL A 882 0.48 -34.54 21.13
C VAL A 882 1.93 -35.02 21.33
N GLN A 883 2.89 -34.08 21.43
CA GLN A 883 4.30 -34.38 21.62
C GLN A 883 4.59 -34.86 23.05
N LEU A 884 4.20 -34.09 24.05
CA LEU A 884 4.59 -34.30 25.45
C LEU A 884 3.67 -35.27 26.22
N ARG A 885 2.48 -35.52 25.71
CA ARG A 885 1.47 -36.42 26.29
C ARG A 885 1.22 -36.16 27.77
N SER A 886 1.40 -34.94 28.22
CA SER A 886 1.26 -34.52 29.61
C SER A 886 0.80 -33.05 29.69
N PHE A 887 -0.34 -32.81 30.34
CA PHE A 887 -0.87 -31.47 30.53
C PHE A 887 0.10 -30.57 31.30
N SER A 888 0.71 -31.11 32.35
CA SER A 888 1.66 -30.36 33.21
C SER A 888 2.90 -29.89 32.42
N ARG A 889 3.48 -30.76 31.58
CA ARG A 889 4.63 -30.41 30.73
C ARG A 889 4.25 -29.41 29.62
N THR A 890 3.08 -29.61 29.03
CA THR A 890 2.53 -28.69 28.01
C THR A 890 2.42 -27.27 28.55
N VAL A 891 1.81 -27.11 29.74
CA VAL A 891 1.70 -25.78 30.35
C VAL A 891 3.05 -25.21 30.72
N MET A 892 3.98 -26.00 31.23
CA MET A 892 5.32 -25.56 31.58
C MET A 892 6.10 -25.02 30.35
N VAL A 893 6.05 -25.74 29.23
CA VAL A 893 6.68 -25.30 27.97
C VAL A 893 6.00 -24.04 27.44
N PHE A 894 4.68 -23.98 27.44
CA PHE A 894 3.92 -22.82 26.98
C PHE A 894 4.27 -21.54 27.78
N LEU A 895 4.49 -21.66 29.08
CA LEU A 895 4.87 -20.53 29.94
C LEU A 895 6.28 -19.96 29.63
N THR A 896 7.11 -20.66 28.87
CA THR A 896 8.41 -20.11 28.44
C THR A 896 8.28 -19.12 27.28
N ALA A 897 7.19 -19.16 26.51
CA ALA A 897 7.00 -18.36 25.31
C ALA A 897 7.10 -16.83 25.55
N PRO A 898 6.45 -16.25 26.58
CA PRO A 898 6.49 -14.81 26.81
C PRO A 898 7.89 -14.27 27.19
N LEU A 899 8.76 -15.14 27.70
CA LEU A 899 10.07 -14.73 28.21
C LEU A 899 11.01 -14.17 27.12
N GLY A 900 10.73 -14.46 25.84
CA GLY A 900 11.42 -13.86 24.70
C GLY A 900 11.32 -12.34 24.67
N LEU A 901 10.29 -11.76 25.29
CA LEU A 901 10.11 -10.30 25.37
C LEU A 901 11.28 -9.62 26.09
N ILE A 902 11.98 -10.31 26.97
CA ILE A 902 13.19 -9.78 27.64
C ILE A 902 14.22 -9.39 26.58
N GLY A 903 14.51 -10.27 25.66
CA GLY A 903 15.49 -10.01 24.58
C GLY A 903 14.98 -9.01 23.56
N VAL A 904 13.71 -9.10 23.19
CA VAL A 904 13.06 -8.17 22.25
C VAL A 904 13.18 -6.74 22.76
N THR A 905 12.76 -6.48 24.00
CA THR A 905 12.82 -5.14 24.61
C THR A 905 14.24 -4.61 24.67
N LEU A 906 15.17 -5.44 25.16
CA LEU A 906 16.58 -5.04 25.28
C LEU A 906 17.20 -4.65 23.94
N PHE A 907 17.02 -5.47 22.90
CA PHE A 907 17.65 -5.22 21.60
C PHE A 907 16.99 -4.05 20.87
N LEU A 908 15.66 -3.91 20.92
CA LEU A 908 14.99 -2.75 20.33
C LEU A 908 15.46 -1.44 20.97
N MET A 909 15.70 -1.41 22.29
CA MET A 909 16.23 -0.23 22.97
C MET A 909 17.70 0.03 22.62
N VAL A 910 18.56 -1.00 22.64
CA VAL A 910 20.00 -0.87 22.34
C VAL A 910 20.22 -0.41 20.91
N PHE A 911 19.51 -0.98 19.95
CA PHE A 911 19.62 -0.64 18.53
C PHE A 911 18.71 0.51 18.12
N ARG A 912 17.97 1.12 19.07
CA ARG A 912 17.03 2.23 18.84
C ARG A 912 16.03 1.96 17.71
N GLN A 913 15.56 0.71 17.62
CA GLN A 913 14.57 0.31 16.63
C GLN A 913 13.16 0.46 17.21
N PRO A 914 12.19 1.00 16.43
CA PRO A 914 10.83 1.11 16.88
C PRO A 914 10.14 -0.27 16.88
N PHE A 915 9.19 -0.46 17.80
CA PHE A 915 8.29 -1.60 17.77
C PHE A 915 7.12 -1.30 16.86
N GLY A 916 7.21 -1.80 15.63
CA GLY A 916 6.20 -1.63 14.61
C GLY A 916 5.35 -2.89 14.40
N PHE A 917 4.43 -2.80 13.43
CA PHE A 917 3.61 -3.94 13.03
C PHE A 917 4.48 -5.17 12.67
N VAL A 918 5.54 -4.96 11.91
CA VAL A 918 6.45 -6.03 11.46
C VAL A 918 7.23 -6.64 12.64
N ALA A 919 7.70 -5.81 13.59
CA ALA A 919 8.36 -6.29 14.81
C ALA A 919 7.42 -7.10 15.71
N MET A 920 6.14 -6.72 15.79
CA MET A 920 5.10 -7.48 16.49
C MET A 920 4.94 -8.89 15.91
N LEU A 921 4.89 -9.00 14.58
CA LEU A 921 4.81 -10.30 13.90
C LEU A 921 6.03 -11.17 14.24
N GLY A 922 7.23 -10.58 14.22
CA GLY A 922 8.47 -11.27 14.63
C GLY A 922 8.44 -11.74 16.09
N THR A 923 7.88 -10.95 16.99
CA THR A 923 7.77 -11.30 18.42
C THR A 923 6.80 -12.48 18.65
N ILE A 924 5.69 -12.53 17.91
CA ILE A 924 4.76 -13.67 17.97
C ILE A 924 5.43 -14.93 17.42
N ALA A 925 6.10 -14.83 16.28
CA ALA A 925 6.83 -15.95 15.68
C ALA A 925 7.95 -16.46 16.59
N LEU A 926 8.66 -15.57 17.26
CA LEU A 926 9.69 -15.90 18.25
C LEU A 926 9.14 -16.77 19.38
N SER A 927 7.90 -16.55 19.82
CA SER A 927 7.26 -17.38 20.83
C SER A 927 7.17 -18.86 20.40
N GLY A 928 6.87 -19.11 19.12
CA GLY A 928 6.90 -20.44 18.52
C GLY A 928 8.30 -21.09 18.53
N MET A 929 9.33 -20.28 18.20
CA MET A 929 10.74 -20.75 18.21
C MET A 929 11.21 -21.11 19.63
N ILE A 930 10.84 -20.33 20.63
CA ILE A 930 11.18 -20.60 22.04
C ILE A 930 10.53 -21.91 22.50
N MET A 931 9.25 -22.10 22.20
CA MET A 931 8.53 -23.31 22.56
C MET A 931 9.10 -24.55 21.84
N ARG A 932 9.54 -24.42 20.59
CA ARG A 932 10.25 -25.48 19.87
C ARG A 932 11.50 -25.94 20.61
N ASN A 933 12.37 -25.02 21.00
CA ASN A 933 13.60 -25.35 21.74
C ASN A 933 13.28 -25.97 23.11
N SER A 934 12.29 -25.44 23.78
CA SER A 934 11.84 -25.93 25.10
C SER A 934 11.25 -27.34 25.02
N VAL A 935 10.43 -27.64 24.01
CA VAL A 935 9.83 -28.97 23.84
C VAL A 935 10.87 -30.05 23.55
N ILE A 936 11.87 -29.71 22.70
CA ILE A 936 12.95 -30.63 22.37
C ILE A 936 13.78 -30.98 23.60
N LEU A 937 14.06 -30.01 24.49
CA LEU A 937 14.81 -30.24 25.71
C LEU A 937 13.98 -31.07 26.72
N VAL A 938 12.70 -30.74 26.90
CA VAL A 938 11.81 -31.49 27.82
C VAL A 938 11.62 -32.93 27.33
N ASP A 939 11.43 -33.13 26.02
CA ASP A 939 11.30 -34.46 25.45
C ASP A 939 12.60 -35.28 25.65
N GLN A 940 13.78 -34.69 25.54
CA GLN A 940 15.05 -35.36 25.81
C GLN A 940 15.16 -35.75 27.30
N ILE A 941 14.74 -34.87 28.23
CA ILE A 941 14.75 -35.20 29.66
C ILE A 941 13.87 -36.44 29.95
N GLU A 942 12.70 -36.47 29.33
CA GLU A 942 11.77 -37.60 29.50
C GLU A 942 12.27 -38.89 28.88
N GLN A 943 12.91 -38.83 27.72
CA GLN A 943 13.54 -40.00 27.09
C GLN A 943 14.67 -40.55 27.96
N ASP A 944 15.45 -39.67 28.58
CA ASP A 944 16.54 -40.06 29.48
C ASP A 944 16.01 -40.68 30.77
N ILE A 945 14.93 -40.16 31.34
CA ILE A 945 14.23 -40.76 32.50
C ILE A 945 13.66 -42.14 32.10
N ALA A 946 13.05 -42.25 30.93
CA ALA A 946 12.49 -43.49 30.43
C ALA A 946 13.58 -44.55 30.14
N SER A 947 14.81 -44.12 29.83
CA SER A 947 15.97 -44.99 29.66
C SER A 947 16.61 -45.49 31.00
N GLY A 948 16.09 -45.01 32.15
CA GLY A 948 16.52 -45.47 33.50
C GLY A 948 17.46 -44.49 34.20
N LEU A 949 17.73 -43.30 33.66
CA LEU A 949 18.49 -42.27 34.38
C LEU A 949 17.67 -41.66 35.51
N LYS A 950 18.31 -41.38 36.66
CA LYS A 950 17.66 -40.67 37.76
C LYS A 950 17.23 -39.25 37.27
N PRO A 951 16.04 -38.73 37.67
CA PRO A 951 15.50 -37.48 37.20
C PRO A 951 16.50 -36.30 37.34
N TRP A 952 17.25 -36.21 38.41
CA TRP A 952 18.27 -35.17 38.59
C TRP A 952 19.38 -35.23 37.53
N GLN A 953 19.91 -36.43 37.33
CA GLN A 953 20.96 -36.66 36.31
C GLN A 953 20.40 -36.43 34.89
N ALA A 954 19.18 -36.92 34.61
CA ALA A 954 18.52 -36.74 33.34
C ALA A 954 18.37 -35.28 32.95
N ILE A 955 17.99 -34.39 33.87
CA ILE A 955 17.89 -32.94 33.63
C ILE A 955 19.26 -32.38 33.22
N ILE A 956 20.30 -32.71 33.96
CA ILE A 956 21.65 -32.14 33.68
C ILE A 956 22.22 -32.69 32.38
N GLU A 957 22.19 -34.00 32.22
CA GLU A 957 22.76 -34.65 31.04
C GLU A 957 22.01 -34.34 29.74
N ALA A 958 20.69 -34.28 29.79
CA ALA A 958 19.90 -33.84 28.63
C ALA A 958 20.24 -32.41 28.22
N THR A 959 20.39 -31.50 29.19
CA THR A 959 20.77 -30.10 28.93
C THR A 959 22.16 -30.00 28.35
N VAL A 960 23.13 -30.74 28.90
CA VAL A 960 24.52 -30.75 28.39
C VAL A 960 24.59 -31.30 26.97
N ARG A 961 23.86 -32.39 26.65
CA ARG A 961 23.81 -32.96 25.32
C ARG A 961 23.13 -32.06 24.29
N ARG A 962 22.09 -31.33 24.72
CA ARG A 962 21.36 -30.40 23.84
C ARG A 962 22.00 -29.00 23.77
N PHE A 963 23.00 -28.72 24.58
CA PHE A 963 23.65 -27.41 24.60
C PHE A 963 24.21 -27.00 23.23
N ARG A 964 25.00 -27.87 22.63
CA ARG A 964 25.63 -27.57 21.33
C ARG A 964 24.61 -27.40 20.20
N PRO A 965 23.64 -28.30 19.97
CA PRO A 965 22.60 -28.08 18.96
C PRO A 965 21.84 -26.77 19.16
N ILE A 966 21.35 -26.51 20.37
CA ILE A 966 20.51 -25.33 20.64
C ILE A 966 21.30 -24.04 20.45
N VAL A 967 22.55 -23.96 20.91
CA VAL A 967 23.38 -22.76 20.72
C VAL A 967 23.75 -22.56 19.26
N LEU A 968 24.09 -23.62 18.52
CA LEU A 968 24.48 -23.51 17.12
C LEU A 968 23.32 -23.07 16.23
N THR A 969 22.12 -23.64 16.44
CA THR A 969 20.94 -23.24 15.68
C THR A 969 20.53 -21.80 15.97
N ALA A 970 20.57 -21.39 17.24
CA ALA A 970 20.29 -20.02 17.62
C ALA A 970 21.33 -19.04 17.03
N LEU A 971 22.62 -19.39 17.09
CA LEU A 971 23.69 -18.58 16.53
C LEU A 971 23.58 -18.45 15.01
N ALA A 972 23.29 -19.55 14.30
CA ALA A 972 23.08 -19.54 12.87
C ALA A 972 21.91 -18.65 12.48
N ALA A 973 20.78 -18.75 13.19
CA ALA A 973 19.60 -17.92 12.96
C ALA A 973 19.88 -16.43 13.26
N VAL A 974 20.54 -16.11 14.37
CA VAL A 974 20.90 -14.74 14.74
C VAL A 974 21.83 -14.11 13.70
N LEU A 975 22.88 -14.83 13.30
CA LEU A 975 23.86 -14.32 12.32
C LEU A 975 23.24 -14.18 10.92
N ALA A 976 22.34 -15.08 10.52
CA ALA A 976 21.60 -14.98 9.27
C ALA A 976 20.67 -13.75 9.20
N MET A 977 20.21 -13.26 10.36
CA MET A 977 19.36 -12.07 10.45
C MET A 977 20.16 -10.74 10.36
N ILE A 978 21.49 -10.76 10.51
CA ILE A 978 22.30 -9.53 10.46
C ILE A 978 22.15 -8.79 9.14
N PRO A 979 22.24 -9.41 7.94
CA PRO A 979 21.96 -8.69 6.70
C PRO A 979 20.55 -8.10 6.64
N LEU A 980 19.55 -8.85 7.12
CA LEU A 980 18.15 -8.40 7.13
C LEU A 980 17.91 -7.25 8.10
N SER A 981 18.69 -7.13 9.18
CA SER A 981 18.58 -6.04 10.15
C SER A 981 18.87 -4.66 9.56
N ARG A 982 19.56 -4.60 8.42
CA ARG A 982 19.81 -3.37 7.65
C ARG A 982 18.62 -2.93 6.81
N SER A 983 17.65 -3.82 6.55
CA SER A 983 16.45 -3.50 5.79
C SER A 983 15.56 -2.52 6.57
N VAL A 984 15.11 -1.46 5.92
CA VAL A 984 14.20 -0.49 6.54
C VAL A 984 12.89 -1.16 6.96
N PHE A 985 12.36 -2.07 6.16
CA PHE A 985 11.08 -2.74 6.43
C PHE A 985 11.22 -3.87 7.46
N PHE A 986 12.18 -4.77 7.27
CA PHE A 986 12.35 -5.97 8.11
C PHE A 986 13.32 -5.79 9.28
N GLY A 987 14.09 -4.69 9.31
CA GLY A 987 15.11 -4.44 10.33
C GLY A 987 14.59 -4.54 11.76
N PRO A 988 13.49 -3.85 12.12
CA PRO A 988 12.93 -3.95 13.47
C PRO A 988 12.51 -5.39 13.86
N MET A 989 11.99 -6.17 12.91
CA MET A 989 11.66 -7.57 13.12
C MET A 989 12.90 -8.43 13.34
N ALA A 990 13.91 -8.26 12.49
CA ALA A 990 15.16 -9.00 12.58
C ALA A 990 15.86 -8.73 13.92
N VAL A 991 15.93 -7.47 14.36
CA VAL A 991 16.51 -7.07 15.66
C VAL A 991 15.72 -7.67 16.83
N ALA A 992 14.38 -7.64 16.77
CA ALA A 992 13.52 -8.25 17.77
C ALA A 992 13.75 -9.76 17.89
N ILE A 993 13.80 -10.47 16.75
CA ILE A 993 14.06 -11.92 16.71
C ILE A 993 15.48 -12.24 17.20
N MET A 994 16.50 -11.52 16.74
CA MET A 994 17.88 -11.72 17.20
C MET A 994 18.00 -11.60 18.72
N GLY A 995 17.50 -10.50 19.28
CA GLY A 995 17.56 -10.26 20.73
C GLY A 995 16.78 -11.29 21.53
N GLY A 996 15.54 -11.55 21.07
CA GLY A 996 14.67 -12.52 21.68
C GLY A 996 15.27 -13.93 21.65
N LEU A 997 15.85 -14.36 20.51
CA LEU A 997 16.42 -15.71 20.36
C LEU A 997 17.70 -15.90 21.19
N ILE A 998 18.56 -14.89 21.31
CA ILE A 998 19.74 -14.94 22.18
C ILE A 998 19.33 -15.17 23.64
N VAL A 999 18.42 -14.34 24.13
CA VAL A 999 17.96 -14.42 25.52
C VAL A 999 17.15 -15.72 25.74
N ALA A 1000 16.30 -16.10 24.81
CA ALA A 1000 15.53 -17.34 24.87
C ALA A 1000 16.44 -18.58 24.93
N THR A 1001 17.53 -18.59 24.18
CA THR A 1001 18.52 -19.69 24.17
C THR A 1001 19.16 -19.81 25.56
N ALA A 1002 19.59 -18.70 26.15
CA ALA A 1002 20.11 -18.69 27.52
C ALA A 1002 19.06 -19.19 28.54
N LEU A 1003 17.80 -18.75 28.41
CA LEU A 1003 16.72 -19.19 29.29
C LEU A 1003 16.35 -20.68 29.09
N THR A 1004 16.35 -21.17 27.86
CA THR A 1004 16.10 -22.62 27.59
C THR A 1004 17.19 -23.48 28.25
N LEU A 1005 18.44 -23.05 28.24
CA LEU A 1005 19.55 -23.82 28.79
C LEU A 1005 19.73 -23.67 30.31
N LEU A 1006 19.31 -22.57 30.91
CA LEU A 1006 19.53 -22.26 32.31
C LEU A 1006 18.24 -22.23 33.17
N PHE A 1007 17.21 -21.59 32.66
CA PHE A 1007 15.95 -21.41 33.37
C PHE A 1007 15.06 -22.66 33.25
N LEU A 1008 14.91 -23.24 32.06
CA LEU A 1008 14.01 -24.38 31.84
C LEU A 1008 14.40 -25.61 32.67
N PRO A 1009 15.68 -26.03 32.80
CA PRO A 1009 16.08 -27.08 33.69
C PRO A 1009 15.75 -26.78 35.16
N ALA A 1010 15.96 -25.56 35.64
CA ALA A 1010 15.61 -25.10 36.96
C ALA A 1010 14.09 -25.12 37.19
N LEU A 1011 13.32 -24.67 36.19
CA LEU A 1011 11.85 -24.68 36.20
C LEU A 1011 11.33 -26.13 36.27
N TYR A 1012 11.86 -27.05 35.46
CA TYR A 1012 11.49 -28.46 35.43
C TYR A 1012 11.74 -29.11 36.79
N ALA A 1013 12.94 -28.88 37.40
CA ALA A 1013 13.28 -29.40 38.68
C ALA A 1013 12.40 -28.83 39.81
N ALA A 1014 12.00 -27.57 39.73
CA ALA A 1014 11.06 -26.94 40.68
C ALA A 1014 9.64 -27.44 40.52
N TRP A 1015 9.15 -27.55 39.29
CA TRP A 1015 7.79 -27.94 38.94
C TRP A 1015 7.48 -29.40 39.38
N PHE A 1016 8.42 -30.35 39.08
CA PHE A 1016 8.29 -31.76 39.44
C PHE A 1016 8.93 -32.11 40.80
N ARG A 1017 9.37 -31.09 41.56
CA ARG A 1017 9.97 -31.24 42.90
C ARG A 1017 11.12 -32.25 42.95
N VAL A 1018 11.94 -32.35 41.91
CA VAL A 1018 13.08 -33.23 41.82
C VAL A 1018 14.09 -32.90 42.92
N ARG A 1019 14.51 -33.88 43.69
CA ARG A 1019 15.48 -33.74 44.80
C ARG A 1019 16.85 -34.26 44.32
N ARG A 1020 17.91 -33.66 44.84
CA ARG A 1020 19.27 -34.18 44.72
C ARG A 1020 19.34 -35.39 45.68
N GLU A 1021 19.40 -36.59 45.11
CA GLU A 1021 19.75 -37.77 45.90
C GLU A 1021 21.26 -37.83 45.99
N GLY A 1022 21.85 -37.90 47.20
CA GLY A 1022 23.28 -37.93 47.53
C GLY A 1022 24.02 -39.14 46.97
#